data_b11c3cb50a36784038f0f76714c9d7ce
#
_entry.id   b11c3cb50a36784038f0f76714c9d7ce
#
_cell.length_a   1.000
_cell.length_b   1.000
_cell.length_c   1.000
_cell.angle_alpha   90.00
_cell.angle_beta   90.00
_cell.angle_gamma   90.00
#
_symmetry.space_group_name_H-M   'P 1'
#
loop_
_entity.id
_entity.type
_entity.pdbx_description
1 polymer ?
#
loop_
_entity_poly.entity_id
_entity_poly.type
_entity_poly.pdbx_seq_one_letter_code
_entity_poly.pdbx_strand_id
1 'polypeptide(L)'
;MLLNRKSVELLAPAGTWDALVAGVESGADAVYLGGKHFNMRMHEGGFNFDDATLKKAIDYAHAHGVRLYVTLNNLISNEEIPALREYLTYLNEIRPDALLVQDFAVLELVHEMGITIPLHTSVMMNTHNEHAIEKLKEYGITRIVVGREMTLSELSLFRERTGIEVEYFMHGDMCISESGQCIHSGVLFGQSGNRGRCLKPCRWAYQFIDEKTGEVLDEDGPGAYKLALKDMCMYRAIPQLIQAGVFSFKIEGRMRPAGFIRRIVSTYRKAIDAYIADPNGYTTDEEGWKNLYDNRARDFTTTFAFGQPGKKDIGFTGEREPRFFSHAVKEAGFQDEVLRQERDIEKANAPHRTLSVRVNTVESAKAAIDNGADTIYVGGEAFRPLRPWKLGDYAEVLAYAKGKARVVVNTPRTTMRRECGELEQFFTALREIKPDGLMVSNLGSLKLAKAITDLPVQADVSFNLFNQLAAKFLQENGLSMATTSYELSFEQLREIVESAALPLETVVHGSYESMICDHDFPAMSLPEFNELDNPEVLDRHYALLDTAGEKHAIRIDQYGRNHLYFAKDLCLYPYLAKFNGLASYRIEAQDYSPKLTGRVTKLSREALDALAAGKSQEEAFDHEAFEQVQQMSPRAWGIGTYRFRQSRNSI
;
A
#
# COMPACT_ATOMS: atom_id res chain seq x y z
N MET A 1 4.15 22.61 27.51
CA MET A 1 3.74 21.44 28.31
C MET A 1 4.96 20.99 29.09
N LEU A 2 4.86 20.78 30.42
CA LEU A 2 5.98 20.25 31.19
C LEU A 2 6.22 18.80 30.75
N LEU A 3 7.40 18.50 30.22
CA LEU A 3 7.80 17.15 29.84
C LEU A 3 7.92 16.28 31.10
N ASN A 4 7.31 15.11 31.08
CA ASN A 4 7.45 14.11 32.13
C ASN A 4 7.40 12.72 31.46
N ARG A 5 7.68 11.65 32.23
CA ARG A 5 7.72 10.30 31.68
C ARG A 5 6.41 9.87 30.97
N LYS A 6 5.26 10.43 31.39
CA LYS A 6 3.96 10.15 30.75
C LYS A 6 3.73 10.89 29.43
N SER A 7 4.62 11.82 29.08
CA SER A 7 4.54 12.57 27.81
C SER A 7 5.05 11.79 26.61
N VAL A 8 5.77 10.69 26.84
CA VAL A 8 6.37 9.84 25.82
C VAL A 8 6.20 8.38 26.22
N GLU A 9 5.78 7.55 25.29
CA GLU A 9 5.68 6.11 25.43
C GLU A 9 6.79 5.42 24.63
N LEU A 10 7.57 4.57 25.26
CA LEU A 10 8.49 3.66 24.59
C LEU A 10 7.79 2.32 24.35
N LEU A 11 7.52 1.99 23.06
CA LEU A 11 6.76 0.83 22.65
C LEU A 11 7.69 -0.27 22.13
N ALA A 12 7.80 -1.36 22.89
CA ALA A 12 8.66 -2.50 22.58
C ALA A 12 7.91 -3.61 21.81
N PRO A 13 8.58 -4.31 20.86
CA PRO A 13 8.02 -5.49 20.21
C PRO A 13 8.21 -6.75 21.04
N ALA A 14 7.24 -7.67 20.99
CA ALA A 14 7.44 -9.03 21.51
C ALA A 14 6.85 -10.09 20.56
N GLY A 15 7.66 -11.05 20.14
CA GLY A 15 7.18 -12.22 19.41
C GLY A 15 7.19 -13.49 20.27
N THR A 16 7.94 -13.49 21.38
CA THR A 16 8.07 -14.61 22.31
C THR A 16 7.88 -14.13 23.74
N TRP A 17 7.62 -15.07 24.66
CA TRP A 17 7.53 -14.76 26.10
C TRP A 17 8.80 -14.08 26.64
N ASP A 18 9.97 -14.61 26.29
CA ASP A 18 11.25 -14.04 26.74
C ASP A 18 11.49 -12.63 26.21
N ALA A 19 11.02 -12.34 24.97
CA ALA A 19 11.07 -10.99 24.42
C ALA A 19 10.11 -10.03 25.14
N LEU A 20 8.92 -10.49 25.56
CA LEU A 20 7.98 -9.73 26.39
C LEU A 20 8.64 -9.36 27.72
N VAL A 21 9.16 -10.34 28.43
CA VAL A 21 9.86 -10.14 29.72
C VAL A 21 11.02 -9.15 29.55
N ALA A 22 11.84 -9.36 28.51
CA ALA A 22 12.96 -8.47 28.21
C ALA A 22 12.52 -7.01 27.95
N GLY A 23 11.43 -6.79 27.21
CA GLY A 23 10.87 -5.46 26.97
C GLY A 23 10.38 -4.79 28.24
N VAL A 24 9.57 -5.49 29.03
CA VAL A 24 9.01 -5.01 30.30
C VAL A 24 10.11 -4.64 31.29
N GLU A 25 11.04 -5.57 31.57
CA GLU A 25 12.13 -5.35 32.53
C GLU A 25 13.14 -4.28 32.08
N SER A 26 13.22 -3.99 30.80
CA SER A 26 14.12 -2.96 30.25
C SER A 26 13.52 -1.54 30.23
N GLY A 27 12.29 -1.38 30.72
CA GLY A 27 11.65 -0.08 30.91
C GLY A 27 10.78 0.39 29.76
N ALA A 28 10.21 -0.54 28.95
CA ALA A 28 9.14 -0.22 28.03
C ALA A 28 7.91 0.29 28.79
N ASP A 29 7.23 1.31 28.23
CA ASP A 29 5.95 1.80 28.74
C ASP A 29 4.77 1.01 28.19
N ALA A 30 4.97 0.39 27.02
CA ALA A 30 4.03 -0.50 26.38
C ALA A 30 4.75 -1.59 25.57
N VAL A 31 4.06 -2.71 25.34
CA VAL A 31 4.53 -3.80 24.47
C VAL A 31 3.46 -4.11 23.44
N TYR A 32 3.86 -4.34 22.17
CA TYR A 32 2.95 -4.86 21.15
C TYR A 32 3.36 -6.25 20.69
N LEU A 33 2.36 -7.09 20.50
CA LEU A 33 2.53 -8.48 20.08
C LEU A 33 1.33 -8.95 19.24
N GLY A 34 1.39 -10.18 18.73
CA GLY A 34 0.30 -10.79 17.97
C GLY A 34 -0.10 -12.13 18.54
N GLY A 35 -1.39 -12.44 18.45
CA GLY A 35 -1.91 -13.78 18.59
C GLY A 35 -1.49 -14.66 17.40
N LYS A 36 -1.97 -15.90 17.35
CA LYS A 36 -1.70 -16.83 16.23
C LYS A 36 -2.39 -16.40 14.93
N HIS A 37 -3.38 -15.50 15.01
CA HIS A 37 -4.25 -15.15 13.89
C HIS A 37 -4.21 -13.65 13.60
N PHE A 38 -4.56 -13.27 12.37
CA PHE A 38 -4.88 -11.92 11.92
C PHE A 38 -3.80 -10.86 12.14
N ASN A 39 -2.53 -11.20 12.00
CA ASN A 39 -1.43 -10.23 12.12
C ASN A 39 -0.32 -10.45 11.09
N MET A 40 0.49 -9.40 10.89
CA MET A 40 1.58 -9.36 9.90
C MET A 40 2.74 -10.34 10.14
N ARG A 41 2.67 -11.18 11.17
CA ARG A 41 3.66 -12.23 11.51
C ARG A 41 3.01 -13.56 11.83
N MET A 42 1.71 -13.74 11.53
CA MET A 42 0.98 -14.96 11.87
C MET A 42 1.57 -16.23 11.24
N HIS A 43 2.28 -16.09 10.11
CA HIS A 43 2.94 -17.19 9.41
C HIS A 43 4.37 -17.49 9.88
N GLU A 44 4.89 -16.70 10.80
CA GLU A 44 6.22 -16.90 11.37
C GLU A 44 6.13 -17.78 12.61
N GLY A 45 6.51 -19.05 12.47
CA GLY A 45 6.49 -20.03 13.55
C GLY A 45 7.29 -19.57 14.77
N GLY A 46 6.70 -19.68 15.95
CA GLY A 46 7.36 -19.35 17.23
C GLY A 46 7.36 -17.86 17.62
N PHE A 47 6.77 -16.97 16.81
CA PHE A 47 6.73 -15.52 17.09
C PHE A 47 5.33 -14.97 17.36
N ASN A 48 4.41 -15.83 17.79
CA ASN A 48 3.02 -15.46 18.09
C ASN A 48 2.57 -16.17 19.37
N PHE A 49 1.64 -15.53 20.09
CA PHE A 49 1.09 -16.04 21.35
C PHE A 49 -0.20 -16.82 21.07
N ASP A 50 -0.33 -18.00 21.64
CA ASP A 50 -1.65 -18.66 21.67
C ASP A 50 -2.56 -17.97 22.69
N ASP A 51 -3.85 -18.28 22.67
CA ASP A 51 -4.85 -17.59 23.47
C ASP A 51 -4.54 -17.63 24.97
N ALA A 52 -4.16 -18.78 25.50
CA ALA A 52 -3.83 -18.92 26.92
C ALA A 52 -2.57 -18.11 27.30
N THR A 53 -1.58 -18.10 26.43
CA THR A 53 -0.34 -17.34 26.62
C THR A 53 -0.56 -15.84 26.41
N LEU A 54 -1.45 -15.47 25.48
CA LEU A 54 -1.82 -14.07 25.24
C LEU A 54 -2.45 -13.44 26.47
N LYS A 55 -3.43 -14.13 27.10
CA LYS A 55 -4.00 -13.64 28.37
C LYS A 55 -2.96 -13.50 29.46
N LYS A 56 -2.08 -14.48 29.63
CA LYS A 56 -0.97 -14.40 30.61
C LYS A 56 -0.03 -13.25 30.30
N ALA A 57 0.22 -12.94 29.02
CA ALA A 57 1.05 -11.80 28.62
C ALA A 57 0.44 -10.45 29.04
N ILE A 58 -0.89 -10.31 28.90
CA ILE A 58 -1.61 -9.12 29.37
C ILE A 58 -1.50 -9.00 30.88
N ASP A 59 -1.82 -10.07 31.62
CA ASP A 59 -1.76 -10.07 33.09
C ASP A 59 -0.33 -9.76 33.59
N TYR A 60 0.70 -10.30 32.95
CA TYR A 60 2.10 -10.02 33.26
C TYR A 60 2.48 -8.56 33.03
N ALA A 61 2.15 -8.01 31.86
CA ALA A 61 2.43 -6.62 31.53
C ALA A 61 1.75 -5.67 32.52
N HIS A 62 0.46 -5.88 32.79
CA HIS A 62 -0.33 -5.09 33.74
C HIS A 62 0.22 -5.15 35.17
N ALA A 63 0.67 -6.33 35.64
CA ALA A 63 1.31 -6.48 36.95
C ALA A 63 2.58 -5.64 37.11
N HIS A 64 3.23 -5.27 35.98
CA HIS A 64 4.41 -4.41 35.96
C HIS A 64 4.10 -2.95 35.55
N GLY A 65 2.82 -2.58 35.41
CA GLY A 65 2.39 -1.25 35.01
C GLY A 65 2.67 -0.91 33.54
N VAL A 66 2.84 -1.92 32.68
CA VAL A 66 3.12 -1.81 31.24
C VAL A 66 1.86 -2.11 30.46
N ARG A 67 1.53 -1.28 29.45
CA ARG A 67 0.39 -1.51 28.54
C ARG A 67 0.71 -2.61 27.54
N LEU A 68 -0.32 -3.33 27.05
CA LEU A 68 -0.15 -4.34 26.06
C LEU A 68 -1.13 -4.14 24.89
N TYR A 69 -0.58 -4.06 23.68
CA TYR A 69 -1.34 -3.88 22.46
C TYR A 69 -1.29 -5.13 21.58
N VAL A 70 -2.46 -5.54 21.07
CA VAL A 70 -2.59 -6.71 20.20
C VAL A 70 -2.73 -6.29 18.75
N THR A 71 -1.93 -6.90 17.87
CA THR A 71 -1.99 -6.63 16.43
C THR A 71 -3.07 -7.46 15.74
N LEU A 72 -3.98 -6.77 15.03
CA LEU A 72 -4.96 -7.28 14.06
C LEU A 72 -4.75 -6.54 12.74
N ASN A 73 -3.57 -6.65 12.15
CA ASN A 73 -3.11 -5.68 11.17
C ASN A 73 -2.73 -6.28 9.82
N ASN A 74 -3.48 -7.27 9.35
CA ASN A 74 -3.45 -7.80 7.99
C ASN A 74 -4.81 -7.62 7.31
N LEU A 75 -4.85 -7.76 5.97
CA LEU A 75 -6.09 -7.85 5.23
C LEU A 75 -6.79 -9.19 5.52
N ILE A 76 -8.11 -9.17 5.56
CA ILE A 76 -8.99 -10.28 5.90
C ILE A 76 -9.71 -10.76 4.64
N SER A 77 -9.79 -12.07 4.39
CA SER A 77 -10.66 -12.63 3.35
C SER A 77 -12.09 -12.88 3.88
N ASN A 78 -13.05 -13.03 2.96
CA ASN A 78 -14.43 -13.33 3.36
C ASN A 78 -14.53 -14.60 4.20
N GLU A 79 -13.78 -15.64 3.85
CA GLU A 79 -13.72 -16.91 4.56
C GLU A 79 -13.25 -16.76 6.02
N GLU A 80 -12.41 -15.75 6.29
CA GLU A 80 -11.85 -15.49 7.62
C GLU A 80 -12.77 -14.66 8.53
N ILE A 81 -13.82 -14.03 8.02
CA ILE A 81 -14.73 -13.17 8.81
C ILE A 81 -15.35 -13.88 10.03
N PRO A 82 -15.85 -15.13 9.93
CA PRO A 82 -16.39 -15.83 11.10
C PRO A 82 -15.34 -16.02 12.21
N ALA A 83 -14.15 -16.47 11.86
CA ALA A 83 -13.05 -16.66 12.80
C ALA A 83 -12.56 -15.34 13.41
N LEU A 84 -12.55 -14.24 12.63
CA LEU A 84 -12.24 -12.92 13.13
C LEU A 84 -13.26 -12.45 14.18
N ARG A 85 -14.55 -12.73 13.97
CA ARG A 85 -15.62 -12.39 14.92
C ARG A 85 -15.43 -13.13 16.25
N GLU A 86 -15.11 -14.42 16.20
CA GLU A 86 -14.80 -15.22 17.40
C GLU A 86 -13.58 -14.68 18.12
N TYR A 87 -12.51 -14.35 17.38
CA TYR A 87 -11.29 -13.80 17.95
C TYR A 87 -11.50 -12.41 18.58
N LEU A 88 -12.30 -11.55 17.98
CA LEU A 88 -12.69 -10.26 18.56
C LEU A 88 -13.48 -10.42 19.86
N THR A 89 -14.38 -11.43 19.93
CA THR A 89 -15.10 -11.77 21.16
C THR A 89 -14.12 -12.14 22.26
N TYR A 90 -13.18 -13.03 21.97
CA TYR A 90 -12.12 -13.43 22.90
C TYR A 90 -11.26 -12.22 23.35
N LEU A 91 -10.81 -11.36 22.44
CA LEU A 91 -10.04 -10.16 22.78
C LEU A 91 -10.84 -9.21 23.69
N ASN A 92 -12.15 -9.10 23.44
CA ASN A 92 -13.01 -8.28 24.29
C ASN A 92 -13.16 -8.84 25.72
N GLU A 93 -13.00 -10.16 25.92
CA GLU A 93 -12.98 -10.79 27.26
C GLU A 93 -11.67 -10.54 27.98
N ILE A 94 -10.52 -10.69 27.30
CA ILE A 94 -9.19 -10.59 27.93
C ILE A 94 -8.65 -9.16 28.05
N ARG A 95 -9.28 -8.18 27.41
CA ARG A 95 -9.07 -6.74 27.55
C ARG A 95 -7.62 -6.28 27.39
N PRO A 96 -6.97 -6.42 26.21
CA PRO A 96 -5.75 -5.68 25.92
C PRO A 96 -6.02 -4.16 25.95
N ASP A 97 -4.96 -3.36 26.12
CA ASP A 97 -5.10 -1.89 26.20
C ASP A 97 -5.43 -1.24 24.85
N ALA A 98 -5.11 -1.87 23.73
CA ALA A 98 -5.54 -1.46 22.40
C ALA A 98 -5.38 -2.58 21.36
N LEU A 99 -6.09 -2.44 20.22
CA LEU A 99 -5.92 -3.24 19.02
C LEU A 99 -5.27 -2.39 17.92
N LEU A 100 -4.22 -2.90 17.27
CA LEU A 100 -3.63 -2.29 16.08
C LEU A 100 -4.31 -2.89 14.84
N VAL A 101 -5.01 -2.06 14.07
CA VAL A 101 -5.90 -2.51 13.00
C VAL A 101 -5.48 -1.99 11.61
N GLN A 102 -5.75 -2.77 10.56
CA GLN A 102 -5.52 -2.39 9.16
C GLN A 102 -6.79 -2.46 8.32
N ASP A 103 -7.50 -3.58 8.36
CA ASP A 103 -8.66 -3.84 7.51
C ASP A 103 -9.90 -3.12 8.03
N PHE A 104 -10.67 -2.51 7.13
CA PHE A 104 -11.94 -1.88 7.46
C PHE A 104 -12.97 -2.88 8.02
N ALA A 105 -12.85 -4.18 7.70
CA ALA A 105 -13.68 -5.22 8.29
C ALA A 105 -13.54 -5.26 9.81
N VAL A 106 -12.36 -4.97 10.36
CA VAL A 106 -12.18 -4.92 11.82
C VAL A 106 -12.94 -3.73 12.42
N LEU A 107 -12.94 -2.56 11.75
CA LEU A 107 -13.68 -1.38 12.18
C LEU A 107 -15.18 -1.67 12.19
N GLU A 108 -15.70 -2.29 11.12
CA GLU A 108 -17.11 -2.69 11.02
C GLU A 108 -17.52 -3.66 12.13
N LEU A 109 -16.73 -4.70 12.35
CA LEU A 109 -17.04 -5.71 13.37
C LEU A 109 -16.95 -5.16 14.80
N VAL A 110 -15.94 -4.33 15.09
CA VAL A 110 -15.79 -3.68 16.40
C VAL A 110 -17.02 -2.81 16.70
N HIS A 111 -17.49 -2.06 15.70
CA HIS A 111 -18.69 -1.25 15.83
C HIS A 111 -19.95 -2.11 16.02
N GLU A 112 -20.16 -3.10 15.15
CA GLU A 112 -21.31 -4.02 15.19
C GLU A 112 -21.42 -4.79 16.52
N MET A 113 -20.28 -5.25 17.03
CA MET A 113 -20.20 -6.04 18.26
C MET A 113 -20.17 -5.18 19.54
N GLY A 114 -20.16 -3.85 19.44
CA GLY A 114 -20.09 -2.94 20.58
C GLY A 114 -18.81 -3.06 21.40
N ILE A 115 -17.69 -3.41 20.77
CA ILE A 115 -16.39 -3.55 21.42
C ILE A 115 -15.83 -2.16 21.74
N THR A 116 -15.35 -1.98 22.97
CA THR A 116 -14.86 -0.68 23.48
C THR A 116 -13.36 -0.63 23.71
N ILE A 117 -12.61 -1.64 23.26
CA ILE A 117 -11.14 -1.62 23.29
C ILE A 117 -10.65 -0.50 22.38
N PRO A 118 -9.72 0.37 22.84
CA PRO A 118 -9.15 1.41 22.01
C PRO A 118 -8.55 0.87 20.72
N LEU A 119 -8.73 1.58 19.60
CA LEU A 119 -8.20 1.21 18.31
C LEU A 119 -7.04 2.14 17.92
N HIS A 120 -5.93 1.55 17.49
CA HIS A 120 -4.80 2.23 16.89
C HIS A 120 -4.70 1.79 15.42
N THR A 121 -4.43 2.71 14.48
CA THR A 121 -4.15 2.27 13.12
C THR A 121 -2.84 1.49 13.05
N SER A 122 -2.78 0.49 12.18
CA SER A 122 -1.49 0.00 11.70
C SER A 122 -0.88 1.00 10.70
N VAL A 123 0.44 1.01 10.57
CA VAL A 123 1.13 1.73 9.49
C VAL A 123 0.58 1.33 8.11
N MET A 124 0.06 0.11 7.98
CA MET A 124 -0.51 -0.43 6.75
C MET A 124 -1.87 0.19 6.34
N MET A 125 -2.49 1.01 7.19
CA MET A 125 -3.70 1.78 6.83
C MET A 125 -3.41 3.01 5.96
N ASN A 126 -2.15 3.26 5.61
CA ASN A 126 -1.77 4.31 4.66
C ASN A 126 -2.31 5.70 5.05
N THR A 127 -2.02 6.14 6.28
CA THR A 127 -2.52 7.40 6.84
C THR A 127 -1.47 8.50 6.72
N HIS A 128 -1.67 9.49 5.82
CA HIS A 128 -0.68 10.49 5.44
C HIS A 128 -1.12 11.95 5.65
N ASN A 129 -2.35 12.18 6.09
CA ASN A 129 -2.87 13.54 6.27
C ASN A 129 -3.97 13.62 7.33
N GLU A 130 -4.27 14.85 7.78
CA GLU A 130 -5.26 15.11 8.83
C GLU A 130 -6.69 14.73 8.42
N HIS A 131 -7.04 14.78 7.15
CA HIS A 131 -8.38 14.43 6.68
C HIS A 131 -8.65 12.93 6.83
N ALA A 132 -7.65 12.10 6.54
CA ALA A 132 -7.72 10.65 6.80
C ALA A 132 -7.84 10.37 8.30
N ILE A 133 -7.05 11.08 9.14
CA ILE A 133 -7.10 10.96 10.60
C ILE A 133 -8.49 11.29 11.14
N GLU A 134 -9.06 12.41 10.72
CA GLU A 134 -10.40 12.82 11.16
C GLU A 134 -11.47 11.83 10.74
N LYS A 135 -11.33 11.22 9.54
CA LYS A 135 -12.24 10.16 9.10
C LYS A 135 -12.13 8.92 9.98
N LEU A 136 -10.93 8.51 10.31
CA LEU A 136 -10.68 7.34 11.17
C LEU A 136 -11.14 7.56 12.62
N LYS A 137 -11.07 8.80 13.14
CA LYS A 137 -11.63 9.14 14.46
C LYS A 137 -13.13 8.89 14.56
N GLU A 138 -13.87 9.02 13.46
CA GLU A 138 -15.32 8.71 13.42
C GLU A 138 -15.59 7.21 13.74
N TYR A 139 -14.58 6.34 13.54
CA TYR A 139 -14.62 4.90 13.84
C TYR A 139 -13.90 4.52 15.14
N GLY A 140 -13.65 5.46 16.02
CA GLY A 140 -13.07 5.19 17.34
C GLY A 140 -11.55 5.02 17.35
N ILE A 141 -10.85 5.40 16.30
CA ILE A 141 -9.38 5.42 16.30
C ILE A 141 -8.88 6.50 17.26
N THR A 142 -8.05 6.12 18.23
CA THR A 142 -7.48 6.99 19.25
C THR A 142 -6.01 7.31 19.02
N ARG A 143 -5.31 6.51 18.22
CA ARG A 143 -3.91 6.69 17.87
C ARG A 143 -3.67 6.27 16.42
N ILE A 144 -2.78 6.98 15.74
CA ILE A 144 -2.30 6.60 14.42
C ILE A 144 -0.83 6.19 14.47
N VAL A 145 -0.52 5.05 13.81
CA VAL A 145 0.84 4.75 13.39
C VAL A 145 0.98 5.32 11.98
N VAL A 146 1.71 6.40 11.87
CA VAL A 146 1.88 7.10 10.58
C VAL A 146 2.77 6.31 9.62
N GLY A 147 2.61 6.55 8.33
CA GLY A 147 3.50 6.03 7.29
C GLY A 147 4.97 6.35 7.61
N ARG A 148 5.86 5.40 7.32
CA ARG A 148 7.31 5.59 7.55
C ARG A 148 7.89 6.67 6.66
N GLU A 149 7.24 6.96 5.56
CA GLU A 149 7.50 7.97 4.54
C GLU A 149 7.15 9.41 4.97
N MET A 150 6.60 9.59 6.19
CA MET A 150 6.26 10.91 6.74
C MET A 150 7.45 11.58 7.40
N THR A 151 7.57 12.91 7.19
CA THR A 151 8.58 13.74 7.85
C THR A 151 8.13 14.20 9.24
N LEU A 152 9.09 14.48 10.14
CA LEU A 152 8.76 14.99 11.47
C LEU A 152 8.03 16.34 11.44
N SER A 153 8.32 17.17 10.43
CA SER A 153 7.61 18.46 10.26
C SER A 153 6.13 18.29 9.94
N GLU A 154 5.77 17.25 9.18
CA GLU A 154 4.37 16.92 8.90
C GLU A 154 3.65 16.38 10.14
N LEU A 155 4.33 15.55 10.94
CA LEU A 155 3.76 14.93 12.15
C LEU A 155 3.38 15.95 13.22
N SER A 156 4.15 17.03 13.38
CA SER A 156 3.86 18.07 14.36
C SER A 156 2.49 18.70 14.16
N LEU A 157 2.04 18.80 12.89
CA LEU A 157 0.74 19.36 12.51
C LEU A 157 -0.42 18.40 12.84
N PHE A 158 -0.21 17.10 12.81
CA PHE A 158 -1.29 16.14 13.06
C PHE A 158 -1.84 16.26 14.47
N ARG A 159 -0.96 16.25 15.46
CA ARG A 159 -1.38 16.42 16.86
C ARG A 159 -2.03 17.77 17.10
N GLU A 160 -1.45 18.83 16.55
CA GLU A 160 -1.97 20.19 16.71
C GLU A 160 -3.40 20.31 16.12
N ARG A 161 -3.63 19.78 14.93
CA ARG A 161 -4.89 19.95 14.19
C ARG A 161 -5.98 18.97 14.60
N THR A 162 -5.62 17.74 14.92
CA THR A 162 -6.60 16.66 15.16
C THR A 162 -6.70 16.22 16.60
N GLY A 163 -5.72 16.56 17.45
CA GLY A 163 -5.63 16.09 18.82
C GLY A 163 -5.31 14.59 18.97
N ILE A 164 -5.05 13.87 17.87
CA ILE A 164 -4.77 12.43 17.87
C ILE A 164 -3.40 12.13 18.48
N GLU A 165 -3.25 10.97 19.12
CA GLU A 165 -1.93 10.45 19.47
C GLU A 165 -1.20 9.96 18.22
N VAL A 166 0.07 10.35 18.08
CA VAL A 166 0.94 9.96 16.99
C VAL A 166 1.96 8.94 17.45
N GLU A 167 2.01 7.79 16.79
CA GLU A 167 3.02 6.74 16.95
C GLU A 167 3.93 6.73 15.72
N TYR A 168 5.25 6.73 15.94
CA TYR A 168 6.25 6.74 14.88
C TYR A 168 7.32 5.69 15.13
N PHE A 169 7.79 5.03 14.07
CA PHE A 169 8.90 4.09 14.16
C PHE A 169 10.19 4.84 14.50
N MET A 170 10.95 4.31 15.45
CA MET A 170 12.22 4.91 15.84
C MET A 170 13.41 3.99 15.63
N HIS A 171 13.20 2.68 15.46
CA HIS A 171 14.28 1.70 15.26
C HIS A 171 13.81 0.47 14.52
N GLY A 172 14.65 -0.06 13.62
CA GLY A 172 14.50 -1.38 13.01
C GLY A 172 14.21 -1.38 11.51
N ASP A 173 13.75 -2.51 11.00
CA ASP A 173 13.58 -2.82 9.57
C ASP A 173 12.60 -1.86 8.88
N MET A 174 13.00 -1.39 7.69
CA MET A 174 12.23 -0.43 6.91
C MET A 174 11.75 -1.01 5.58
N CYS A 175 10.54 -0.60 5.16
CA CYS A 175 10.07 -0.80 3.79
C CYS A 175 10.53 0.35 2.90
N ILE A 176 10.88 0.03 1.65
CA ILE A 176 11.17 1.01 0.60
C ILE A 176 9.90 1.61 0.01
N SER A 177 8.84 0.80 -0.05
CA SER A 177 7.53 1.19 -0.57
C SER A 177 6.73 1.96 0.47
N GLU A 178 5.87 2.85 -0.01
CA GLU A 178 4.80 3.43 0.80
C GLU A 178 3.99 2.34 1.50
N SER A 179 3.60 2.63 2.72
CA SER A 179 2.98 1.65 3.62
C SER A 179 1.64 1.17 3.07
N GLY A 180 1.47 -0.15 2.94
CA GLY A 180 0.24 -0.76 2.40
C GLY A 180 0.10 -0.74 0.87
N GLN A 181 1.05 -0.13 0.13
CA GLN A 181 0.99 0.04 -1.33
C GLN A 181 2.00 -0.83 -2.10
N CYS A 182 2.47 -1.93 -1.50
CA CYS A 182 3.33 -2.90 -2.17
C CYS A 182 2.63 -4.25 -2.32
N ILE A 183 2.42 -4.67 -3.56
CA ILE A 183 1.83 -5.96 -3.94
C ILE A 183 2.82 -6.91 -4.62
N HIS A 184 4.11 -6.52 -4.68
CA HIS A 184 5.13 -7.22 -5.47
C HIS A 184 5.24 -8.72 -5.10
N SER A 185 5.35 -9.02 -3.81
CA SER A 185 5.42 -10.40 -3.32
C SER A 185 4.10 -11.17 -3.53
N GLY A 186 2.96 -10.49 -3.38
CA GLY A 186 1.62 -11.08 -3.60
C GLY A 186 1.44 -11.59 -5.01
N VAL A 187 1.76 -10.77 -6.01
CA VAL A 187 1.59 -11.11 -7.42
C VAL A 187 2.60 -12.15 -7.91
N LEU A 188 3.88 -12.02 -7.49
CA LEU A 188 4.90 -12.97 -7.95
C LEU A 188 4.79 -14.35 -7.32
N PHE A 189 4.41 -14.44 -6.06
CA PHE A 189 4.50 -15.68 -5.28
C PHE A 189 3.18 -16.14 -4.66
N GLY A 190 2.09 -15.39 -4.79
CA GLY A 190 0.88 -15.60 -3.99
C GLY A 190 1.08 -15.31 -2.49
N GLN A 191 2.17 -14.61 -2.14
CA GLN A 191 2.57 -14.33 -0.76
C GLN A 191 2.44 -12.82 -0.48
N SER A 192 1.23 -12.39 -0.15
CA SER A 192 0.89 -10.98 0.04
C SER A 192 1.62 -10.35 1.24
N GLY A 193 2.28 -9.22 0.98
CA GLY A 193 2.83 -8.37 2.02
C GLY A 193 1.76 -7.79 2.94
N ASN A 194 0.58 -7.46 2.41
CA ASN A 194 -0.56 -6.94 3.15
C ASN A 194 -1.27 -8.03 4.00
N ARG A 195 -0.90 -9.29 3.81
CA ARG A 195 -1.37 -10.43 4.59
C ARG A 195 -0.25 -11.10 5.41
N GLY A 196 0.86 -10.39 5.63
CA GLY A 196 1.94 -10.85 6.50
C GLY A 196 2.88 -11.88 5.90
N ARG A 197 2.88 -12.10 4.58
CA ARG A 197 3.66 -13.14 3.88
C ARG A 197 4.75 -12.60 2.97
N CYS A 198 5.20 -11.36 3.14
CA CYS A 198 6.15 -10.73 2.25
C CYS A 198 7.48 -11.50 2.17
N LEU A 199 7.86 -11.90 0.95
CA LEU A 199 9.14 -12.55 0.64
C LEU A 199 10.27 -11.55 0.28
N LYS A 200 10.05 -10.26 0.50
CA LYS A 200 11.01 -9.15 0.38
C LYS A 200 11.75 -9.08 -0.97
N PRO A 201 11.06 -9.03 -2.12
CA PRO A 201 11.73 -8.86 -3.42
C PRO A 201 12.49 -7.53 -3.52
N CYS A 202 12.19 -6.53 -2.70
CA CYS A 202 12.98 -5.32 -2.56
C CYS A 202 14.42 -5.54 -2.04
N ARG A 203 14.77 -6.76 -1.63
CA ARG A 203 16.14 -7.16 -1.23
C ARG A 203 16.88 -7.92 -2.31
N TRP A 204 16.35 -8.04 -3.54
CA TRP A 204 17.05 -8.63 -4.67
C TRP A 204 18.11 -7.69 -5.24
N ALA A 205 19.02 -8.25 -6.00
CA ALA A 205 19.95 -7.49 -6.83
C ALA A 205 19.28 -7.05 -8.12
N TYR A 206 19.48 -5.80 -8.50
CA TYR A 206 18.98 -5.19 -9.73
C TYR A 206 20.06 -4.39 -10.44
N GLN A 207 20.01 -4.36 -11.77
CA GLN A 207 20.71 -3.38 -12.60
C GLN A 207 19.74 -2.24 -12.94
N PHE A 208 20.24 -1.02 -12.98
CA PHE A 208 19.48 0.13 -13.43
C PHE A 208 19.73 0.33 -14.92
N ILE A 209 18.70 0.26 -15.72
CA ILE A 209 18.81 0.24 -17.19
C ILE A 209 17.92 1.29 -17.85
N ASP A 210 18.29 1.69 -19.07
CA ASP A 210 17.36 2.30 -20.00
C ASP A 210 16.38 1.24 -20.51
N GLU A 211 15.09 1.47 -20.34
CA GLU A 211 14.05 0.48 -20.66
C GLU A 211 14.02 0.14 -22.16
N LYS A 212 14.26 1.14 -23.04
CA LYS A 212 14.15 1.00 -24.49
C LYS A 212 15.36 0.32 -25.10
N THR A 213 16.57 0.75 -24.70
CA THR A 213 17.81 0.25 -25.27
C THR A 213 18.36 -0.97 -24.54
N GLY A 214 18.01 -1.13 -23.27
CA GLY A 214 18.59 -2.14 -22.38
C GLY A 214 20.00 -1.80 -21.90
N GLU A 215 20.50 -0.60 -22.18
CA GLU A 215 21.79 -0.10 -21.71
C GLU A 215 21.83 -0.05 -20.18
N VAL A 216 22.87 -0.60 -19.58
CA VAL A 216 23.12 -0.47 -18.13
C VAL A 216 23.62 0.93 -17.84
N LEU A 217 22.91 1.65 -16.99
CA LEU A 217 23.16 3.05 -16.68
C LEU A 217 24.03 3.25 -15.43
N ASP A 218 24.30 2.18 -14.68
CA ASP A 218 24.95 2.23 -13.37
C ASP A 218 26.09 1.20 -13.22
N GLU A 219 26.84 0.94 -14.31
CA GLU A 219 27.98 0.02 -14.26
C GLU A 219 28.98 0.40 -13.17
N ASP A 220 29.29 1.69 -13.02
CA ASP A 220 30.12 2.28 -11.97
C ASP A 220 29.31 2.71 -10.73
N GLY A 221 28.09 2.21 -10.57
CA GLY A 221 27.17 2.59 -9.52
C GLY A 221 27.53 2.03 -8.14
N PRO A 222 26.77 2.43 -7.11
CA PRO A 222 27.10 2.12 -5.71
C PRO A 222 26.88 0.63 -5.33
N GLY A 223 26.28 -0.18 -6.20
CA GLY A 223 26.03 -1.60 -5.98
C GLY A 223 24.64 -2.06 -6.45
N ALA A 224 24.38 -3.37 -6.34
CA ALA A 224 23.23 -4.03 -6.97
C ALA A 224 21.92 -3.93 -6.18
N TYR A 225 21.94 -3.72 -4.87
CA TYR A 225 20.75 -3.81 -4.01
C TYR A 225 20.01 -2.45 -3.93
N LYS A 226 19.47 -2.00 -5.06
CA LYS A 226 18.90 -0.66 -5.27
C LYS A 226 17.73 -0.29 -4.36
N LEU A 227 16.98 -1.29 -3.91
CA LEU A 227 15.77 -1.13 -3.09
C LEU A 227 16.01 -1.51 -1.62
N ALA A 228 17.25 -1.85 -1.23
CA ALA A 228 17.60 -2.35 0.09
C ALA A 228 17.80 -1.20 1.09
N LEU A 229 16.72 -0.64 1.62
CA LEU A 229 16.77 0.42 2.61
C LEU A 229 17.47 -0.05 3.89
N LYS A 230 18.31 0.79 4.50
CA LYS A 230 18.95 0.56 5.78
C LYS A 230 17.93 0.56 6.92
N ASP A 231 18.29 0.03 8.10
CA ASP A 231 17.41 0.05 9.27
C ASP A 231 17.30 1.47 9.85
N MET A 232 16.08 1.84 10.26
CA MET A 232 15.87 3.12 10.96
C MET A 232 16.57 3.13 12.31
N CYS A 233 17.20 4.25 12.66
CA CYS A 233 17.72 4.49 13.98
C CYS A 233 17.64 5.98 14.34
N MET A 234 16.66 6.34 15.18
CA MET A 234 16.40 7.71 15.61
C MET A 234 17.07 8.05 16.96
N TYR A 235 18.05 7.28 17.42
CA TYR A 235 18.67 7.46 18.73
C TYR A 235 19.24 8.87 18.94
N ARG A 236 19.91 9.41 17.93
CA ARG A 236 20.46 10.78 17.96
C ARG A 236 19.41 11.85 17.70
N ALA A 237 18.19 11.47 17.33
CA ALA A 237 17.08 12.36 17.00
C ALA A 237 15.92 12.30 18.03
N ILE A 238 16.16 11.75 19.21
CA ILE A 238 15.16 11.71 20.30
C ILE A 238 14.58 13.11 20.61
N PRO A 239 15.39 14.19 20.73
CA PRO A 239 14.84 15.52 20.93
C PRO A 239 13.86 15.95 19.84
N GLN A 240 14.20 15.70 18.56
CA GLN A 240 13.38 16.08 17.42
C GLN A 240 12.07 15.30 17.37
N LEU A 241 12.08 13.99 17.72
CA LEU A 241 10.86 13.19 17.83
C LEU A 241 9.90 13.77 18.88
N ILE A 242 10.42 14.12 20.07
CA ILE A 242 9.62 14.69 21.16
C ILE A 242 9.10 16.08 20.78
N GLN A 243 9.92 16.92 20.17
CA GLN A 243 9.53 18.26 19.69
C GLN A 243 8.48 18.20 18.58
N ALA A 244 8.55 17.20 17.71
CA ALA A 244 7.52 16.94 16.68
C ALA A 244 6.18 16.43 17.27
N GLY A 245 6.09 16.24 18.59
CA GLY A 245 4.87 15.81 19.26
C GLY A 245 4.54 14.33 19.09
N VAL A 246 5.51 13.52 18.68
CA VAL A 246 5.35 12.05 18.66
C VAL A 246 5.15 11.57 20.10
N PHE A 247 4.05 10.86 20.33
CA PHE A 247 3.71 10.33 21.63
C PHE A 247 4.31 8.94 21.87
N SER A 248 4.20 8.03 20.91
CA SER A 248 4.66 6.64 21.03
C SER A 248 5.83 6.38 20.10
N PHE A 249 6.93 5.93 20.68
CA PHE A 249 8.19 5.61 20.03
C PHE A 249 8.28 4.11 19.79
N LYS A 250 7.97 3.67 18.57
CA LYS A 250 7.86 2.26 18.21
C LYS A 250 9.18 1.67 17.76
N ILE A 251 9.58 0.57 18.39
CA ILE A 251 10.69 -0.28 17.97
C ILE A 251 10.13 -1.40 17.08
N GLU A 252 10.64 -1.57 15.84
CA GLU A 252 10.36 -2.76 15.03
C GLU A 252 11.31 -3.89 15.43
N GLY A 253 10.79 -5.12 15.56
CA GLY A 253 11.64 -6.25 15.94
C GLY A 253 10.91 -7.45 16.55
N ARG A 254 9.65 -7.71 16.21
CA ARG A 254 8.89 -8.85 16.75
C ARG A 254 9.59 -10.21 16.57
N MET A 255 10.41 -10.37 15.53
CA MET A 255 11.17 -11.59 15.25
C MET A 255 12.59 -11.56 15.83
N ARG A 256 12.89 -10.64 16.75
CA ARG A 256 14.21 -10.51 17.37
C ARG A 256 14.28 -11.24 18.71
N PRO A 257 15.45 -11.81 19.08
CA PRO A 257 15.62 -12.50 20.35
C PRO A 257 15.59 -11.54 21.55
N ALA A 258 15.27 -12.05 22.73
CA ALA A 258 15.15 -11.28 23.97
C ALA A 258 16.37 -10.40 24.29
N GLY A 259 17.59 -10.88 24.05
CA GLY A 259 18.82 -10.12 24.26
C GLY A 259 18.93 -8.87 23.39
N PHE A 260 18.43 -8.93 22.15
CA PHE A 260 18.33 -7.77 21.26
C PHE A 260 17.30 -6.76 21.81
N ILE A 261 16.11 -7.23 22.21
CA ILE A 261 15.06 -6.38 22.76
C ILE A 261 15.54 -5.67 24.03
N ARG A 262 16.14 -6.42 24.95
CA ARG A 262 16.71 -5.87 26.20
C ARG A 262 17.69 -4.73 25.92
N ARG A 263 18.63 -4.94 25.00
CA ARG A 263 19.65 -3.95 24.63
C ARG A 263 19.01 -2.68 24.07
N ILE A 264 18.13 -2.81 23.11
CA ILE A 264 17.56 -1.64 22.43
C ILE A 264 16.64 -0.87 23.37
N VAL A 265 15.72 -1.54 24.06
CA VAL A 265 14.76 -0.88 24.94
C VAL A 265 15.48 -0.15 26.08
N SER A 266 16.45 -0.79 26.76
CA SER A 266 17.19 -0.13 27.85
C SER A 266 18.02 1.07 27.39
N THR A 267 18.64 0.97 26.19
CA THR A 267 19.42 2.07 25.62
C THR A 267 18.54 3.27 25.27
N TYR A 268 17.41 3.05 24.61
CA TYR A 268 16.46 4.13 24.32
C TYR A 268 15.80 4.69 25.57
N ARG A 269 15.43 3.84 26.54
CA ARG A 269 14.84 4.29 27.79
C ARG A 269 15.75 5.27 28.53
N LYS A 270 17.02 4.92 28.69
CA LYS A 270 18.04 5.78 29.32
C LYS A 270 18.15 7.14 28.63
N ALA A 271 18.17 7.16 27.30
CA ALA A 271 18.31 8.39 26.54
C ALA A 271 17.04 9.27 26.61
N ILE A 272 15.85 8.67 26.54
CA ILE A 272 14.58 9.38 26.68
C ILE A 272 14.45 9.99 28.08
N ASP A 273 14.78 9.23 29.14
CA ASP A 273 14.71 9.72 30.50
C ASP A 273 15.71 10.86 30.75
N ALA A 274 16.93 10.77 30.20
CA ALA A 274 17.92 11.84 30.27
C ALA A 274 17.43 13.14 29.60
N TYR A 275 16.82 13.03 28.41
CA TYR A 275 16.24 14.21 27.75
C TYR A 275 15.06 14.80 28.51
N ILE A 276 14.19 13.98 29.06
CA ILE A 276 13.04 14.46 29.87
C ILE A 276 13.51 15.17 31.12
N ALA A 277 14.58 14.67 31.76
CA ALA A 277 15.11 15.22 32.99
C ALA A 277 15.77 16.61 32.79
N ASP A 278 16.49 16.79 31.70
CA ASP A 278 17.14 18.05 31.33
C ASP A 278 17.17 18.28 29.81
N PRO A 279 16.10 18.80 29.21
CA PRO A 279 16.03 19.03 27.78
C PRO A 279 17.07 20.01 27.24
N ASN A 280 17.51 20.99 28.09
CA ASN A 280 18.45 22.03 27.66
C ASN A 280 19.91 21.57 27.73
N GLY A 281 20.22 20.72 28.71
CA GLY A 281 21.56 20.17 28.89
C GLY A 281 21.76 18.79 28.22
N TYR A 282 20.74 18.24 27.56
CA TYR A 282 20.83 16.93 26.94
C TYR A 282 21.89 16.86 25.85
N THR A 283 22.73 15.86 25.95
CA THR A 283 23.66 15.44 24.90
C THR A 283 23.46 13.96 24.62
N THR A 284 23.67 13.54 23.37
CA THR A 284 23.57 12.12 23.01
C THR A 284 24.60 11.31 23.80
N ASP A 285 24.15 10.22 24.44
CA ASP A 285 25.04 9.24 25.06
C ASP A 285 25.78 8.45 23.98
N GLU A 286 27.05 8.80 23.73
CA GLU A 286 27.86 8.14 22.69
C GLU A 286 28.21 6.69 23.02
N GLU A 287 28.22 6.28 24.28
CA GLU A 287 28.37 4.86 24.65
C GLU A 287 27.10 4.07 24.25
N GLY A 288 25.92 4.62 24.53
CA GLY A 288 24.66 4.07 24.08
C GLY A 288 24.57 3.98 22.56
N TRP A 289 24.99 5.04 21.84
CA TRP A 289 25.08 5.01 20.39
C TRP A 289 26.00 3.91 19.89
N LYS A 290 27.21 3.82 20.44
CA LYS A 290 28.19 2.79 20.06
C LYS A 290 27.66 1.39 20.32
N ASN A 291 26.96 1.17 21.43
CA ASN A 291 26.33 -0.12 21.73
C ASN A 291 25.28 -0.51 20.68
N LEU A 292 24.44 0.41 20.21
CA LEU A 292 23.49 0.15 19.11
C LEU A 292 24.22 -0.10 17.81
N TYR A 293 25.21 0.72 17.48
CA TYR A 293 25.92 0.67 16.18
C TYR A 293 26.74 -0.61 16.01
N ASP A 294 27.48 -1.03 17.04
CA ASP A 294 28.33 -2.23 17.00
C ASP A 294 27.50 -3.52 16.89
N ASN A 295 26.28 -3.51 17.42
CA ASN A 295 25.39 -4.67 17.42
C ASN A 295 24.26 -4.60 16.37
N ARG A 296 24.34 -3.67 15.39
CA ARG A 296 23.33 -3.53 14.37
C ARG A 296 23.27 -4.71 13.41
N ALA A 297 22.08 -5.07 12.98
CA ALA A 297 21.89 -6.08 11.94
C ALA A 297 22.19 -5.50 10.55
N ARG A 298 21.63 -4.32 10.24
CA ARG A 298 21.92 -3.52 9.04
C ARG A 298 22.49 -2.17 9.44
N ASP A 299 23.08 -1.47 8.49
CA ASP A 299 23.49 -0.08 8.69
C ASP A 299 22.28 0.79 9.02
N PHE A 300 22.53 1.93 9.66
CA PHE A 300 21.50 2.83 10.13
C PHE A 300 21.25 4.00 9.20
N THR A 301 20.00 4.46 9.21
CA THR A 301 19.52 5.67 8.56
C THR A 301 18.45 6.34 9.42
N THR A 302 18.20 7.63 9.19
CA THR A 302 17.01 8.34 9.69
C THR A 302 15.90 8.40 8.63
N THR A 303 16.19 7.90 7.43
CA THR A 303 15.26 7.88 6.28
C THR A 303 14.43 9.16 6.13
N PHE A 304 13.13 9.04 5.97
CA PHE A 304 12.22 10.13 5.68
C PHE A 304 12.03 11.15 6.82
N ALA A 305 12.46 10.86 8.04
CA ALA A 305 12.21 11.75 9.19
C ALA A 305 12.63 13.20 8.94
N PHE A 306 13.67 13.42 8.12
CA PHE A 306 14.21 14.75 7.80
C PHE A 306 14.15 15.10 6.30
N GLY A 307 13.48 14.32 5.48
CA GLY A 307 13.34 14.53 4.05
C GLY A 307 13.38 13.23 3.26
N GLN A 308 13.43 13.32 1.93
CA GLN A 308 13.50 12.15 1.07
C GLN A 308 14.82 11.38 1.27
N PRO A 309 14.79 10.05 1.30
CA PRO A 309 15.99 9.23 1.34
C PRO A 309 16.87 9.45 0.12
N GLY A 310 18.17 9.42 0.35
CA GLY A 310 19.16 9.53 -0.71
C GLY A 310 20.08 8.31 -0.77
N LYS A 311 21.14 8.40 -1.57
CA LYS A 311 22.14 7.34 -1.78
C LYS A 311 22.71 6.76 -0.47
N LYS A 312 22.89 7.60 0.56
CA LYS A 312 23.41 7.19 1.88
C LYS A 312 22.48 6.27 2.66
N ASP A 313 21.17 6.23 2.31
CA ASP A 313 20.14 5.52 3.06
C ASP A 313 19.91 4.09 2.55
N ILE A 314 20.51 3.73 1.42
CA ILE A 314 20.41 2.41 0.77
C ILE A 314 21.65 1.56 1.07
N GLY A 315 21.43 0.26 1.34
CA GLY A 315 22.48 -0.74 1.57
C GLY A 315 22.91 -1.42 0.27
N PHE A 316 23.44 -0.66 -0.68
CA PHE A 316 23.71 -1.11 -2.05
C PHE A 316 24.59 -2.36 -2.18
N THR A 317 25.51 -2.61 -1.24
CA THR A 317 26.44 -3.74 -1.31
C THR A 317 25.80 -5.05 -0.88
N GLY A 318 24.74 -5.00 -0.09
CA GLY A 318 24.11 -6.18 0.51
C GLY A 318 24.91 -6.86 1.63
N GLU A 319 26.11 -6.37 1.99
CA GLU A 319 27.00 -6.98 2.99
C GLU A 319 26.37 -7.19 4.36
N ARG A 320 25.42 -6.31 4.73
CA ARG A 320 24.69 -6.39 6.01
C ARG A 320 23.25 -6.85 5.86
N GLU A 321 22.92 -7.60 4.81
CA GLU A 321 21.61 -8.24 4.72
C GLU A 321 21.62 -9.58 5.45
N PRO A 322 21.00 -9.69 6.63
CA PRO A 322 21.14 -10.88 7.47
C PRO A 322 20.36 -12.08 6.93
N ARG A 323 19.37 -11.88 6.04
CA ARG A 323 18.53 -12.94 5.48
C ARG A 323 17.86 -12.49 4.20
N PHE A 324 18.01 -13.30 3.15
CA PHE A 324 17.20 -13.22 1.95
C PHE A 324 16.01 -14.18 2.06
N PHE A 325 14.80 -13.70 1.78
CA PHE A 325 13.57 -14.48 1.88
C PHE A 325 13.18 -15.13 0.55
N SER A 326 13.66 -14.61 -0.56
CA SER A 326 13.44 -15.12 -1.91
C SER A 326 14.54 -14.69 -2.86
N HIS A 327 14.52 -15.27 -4.06
CA HIS A 327 15.34 -14.89 -5.21
C HIS A 327 14.44 -14.45 -6.36
N ALA A 328 14.97 -13.65 -7.28
CA ALA A 328 14.26 -13.22 -8.46
C ALA A 328 13.77 -14.43 -9.28
N VAL A 329 12.56 -14.33 -9.78
CA VAL A 329 11.89 -15.36 -10.57
C VAL A 329 11.31 -14.74 -11.82
N LYS A 330 11.21 -15.54 -12.88
CA LYS A 330 10.47 -15.12 -14.07
C LYS A 330 9.00 -14.95 -13.72
N GLU A 331 8.44 -13.82 -14.10
CA GLU A 331 7.02 -13.57 -13.94
C GLU A 331 6.24 -14.51 -14.88
N ALA A 332 5.20 -15.16 -14.36
CA ALA A 332 4.41 -16.12 -15.11
C ALA A 332 3.55 -15.43 -16.19
N GLY A 333 3.40 -16.09 -17.32
CA GLY A 333 2.42 -15.72 -18.35
C GLY A 333 1.03 -16.31 -18.06
N PHE A 334 0.44 -16.94 -19.05
CA PHE A 334 -0.88 -17.59 -18.96
C PHE A 334 -0.80 -18.99 -18.31
N GLN A 335 -0.49 -19.04 -17.02
CA GLN A 335 -0.56 -20.27 -16.20
C GLN A 335 -1.96 -20.34 -15.57
N ASP A 336 -2.92 -20.84 -16.34
CA ASP A 336 -4.35 -20.69 -16.06
C ASP A 336 -5.05 -21.97 -15.55
N GLU A 337 -4.31 -23.02 -15.22
CA GLU A 337 -4.87 -24.29 -14.76
C GLU A 337 -5.78 -24.13 -13.54
N VAL A 338 -5.40 -23.23 -12.62
CA VAL A 338 -6.22 -22.91 -11.45
C VAL A 338 -7.47 -22.15 -11.87
N LEU A 339 -7.32 -21.08 -12.64
CA LEU A 339 -8.43 -20.23 -13.07
C LEU A 339 -9.46 -21.02 -13.89
N ARG A 340 -9.02 -21.94 -14.76
CA ARG A 340 -9.92 -22.78 -15.56
C ARG A 340 -10.78 -23.72 -14.73
N GLN A 341 -10.26 -24.19 -13.58
CA GLN A 341 -10.96 -25.11 -12.69
C GLN A 341 -12.00 -24.42 -11.80
N GLU A 342 -11.89 -23.11 -11.61
CA GLU A 342 -12.84 -22.35 -10.82
C GLU A 342 -14.18 -22.20 -11.54
N ARG A 343 -15.28 -22.21 -10.79
CA ARG A 343 -16.60 -21.88 -11.33
C ARG A 343 -16.70 -20.39 -11.64
N ASP A 344 -17.54 -20.04 -12.57
CA ASP A 344 -17.80 -18.64 -12.90
C ASP A 344 -18.45 -17.89 -11.72
N ILE A 345 -18.30 -16.57 -11.68
CA ILE A 345 -18.99 -15.72 -10.71
C ILE A 345 -20.49 -15.72 -11.04
N GLU A 346 -21.32 -16.00 -10.04
CA GLU A 346 -22.76 -15.98 -10.15
C GLU A 346 -23.33 -14.91 -9.22
N LYS A 347 -23.84 -13.83 -9.79
CA LYS A 347 -24.49 -12.75 -9.03
C LYS A 347 -25.91 -12.55 -9.53
N ALA A 348 -26.87 -12.69 -8.64
CA ALA A 348 -28.26 -12.37 -8.94
C ALA A 348 -28.36 -10.89 -9.36
N ASN A 349 -29.10 -10.62 -10.44
CA ASN A 349 -29.23 -9.27 -11.01
C ASN A 349 -27.88 -8.61 -11.33
N ALA A 350 -26.98 -9.36 -11.95
CA ALA A 350 -25.68 -8.83 -12.40
C ALA A 350 -25.88 -7.52 -13.17
N PRO A 351 -25.10 -6.46 -12.85
CA PRO A 351 -25.22 -5.18 -13.54
C PRO A 351 -24.83 -5.31 -15.01
N HIS A 352 -25.21 -4.31 -15.81
CA HIS A 352 -24.70 -4.20 -17.18
C HIS A 352 -23.18 -4.14 -17.16
N ARG A 353 -22.52 -4.90 -18.06
CA ARG A 353 -21.06 -4.98 -18.16
C ARG A 353 -20.50 -3.68 -18.73
N THR A 354 -20.10 -2.73 -17.89
CA THR A 354 -19.44 -1.50 -18.34
C THR A 354 -17.95 -1.75 -18.55
N LEU A 355 -17.38 -1.07 -19.55
CA LEU A 355 -15.94 -1.08 -19.83
C LEU A 355 -15.37 0.28 -19.46
N SER A 356 -14.46 0.32 -18.50
CA SER A 356 -13.75 1.52 -18.09
C SER A 356 -12.29 1.49 -18.53
N VAL A 357 -11.77 2.64 -18.94
CA VAL A 357 -10.38 2.74 -19.44
C VAL A 357 -9.69 3.93 -18.75
N ARG A 358 -8.59 3.68 -18.06
CA ARG A 358 -7.73 4.70 -17.47
C ARG A 358 -6.63 5.12 -18.44
N VAL A 359 -6.46 6.41 -18.63
CA VAL A 359 -5.56 6.98 -19.65
C VAL A 359 -4.81 8.20 -19.13
N ASN A 360 -3.65 8.50 -19.74
CA ASN A 360 -2.80 9.63 -19.37
C ASN A 360 -2.78 10.79 -20.39
N THR A 361 -3.46 10.66 -21.53
CA THR A 361 -3.50 11.72 -22.56
C THR A 361 -4.90 11.92 -23.10
N VAL A 362 -5.18 13.13 -23.62
CA VAL A 362 -6.43 13.45 -24.30
C VAL A 362 -6.64 12.55 -25.54
N GLU A 363 -5.56 12.28 -26.28
CA GLU A 363 -5.59 11.41 -27.47
C GLU A 363 -5.97 9.98 -27.11
N SER A 364 -5.40 9.44 -26.01
CA SER A 364 -5.77 8.11 -25.52
C SER A 364 -7.22 8.07 -25.03
N ALA A 365 -7.71 9.14 -24.38
CA ALA A 365 -9.11 9.25 -23.97
C ALA A 365 -10.05 9.17 -25.18
N LYS A 366 -9.77 9.98 -26.23
CA LYS A 366 -10.55 9.96 -27.46
C LYS A 366 -10.52 8.59 -28.15
N ALA A 367 -9.32 7.97 -28.22
CA ALA A 367 -9.17 6.65 -28.80
C ALA A 367 -9.98 5.57 -28.03
N ALA A 368 -10.03 5.62 -26.71
CA ALA A 368 -10.85 4.71 -25.91
C ALA A 368 -12.36 4.95 -26.13
N ILE A 369 -12.80 6.22 -26.13
CA ILE A 369 -14.21 6.59 -26.38
C ILE A 369 -14.68 6.09 -27.76
N ASP A 370 -13.88 6.31 -28.80
CA ASP A 370 -14.23 5.94 -30.17
C ASP A 370 -14.24 4.42 -30.39
N ASN A 371 -13.64 3.66 -29.47
CA ASN A 371 -13.61 2.20 -29.49
C ASN A 371 -14.50 1.53 -28.43
N GLY A 372 -15.44 2.28 -27.83
CA GLY A 372 -16.52 1.72 -27.04
C GLY A 372 -16.28 1.64 -25.53
N ALA A 373 -15.41 2.47 -24.98
CA ALA A 373 -15.34 2.65 -23.53
C ALA A 373 -16.60 3.34 -23.00
N ASP A 374 -17.23 2.79 -21.96
CA ASP A 374 -18.39 3.39 -21.28
C ASP A 374 -17.96 4.47 -20.27
N THR A 375 -16.77 4.32 -19.69
CA THR A 375 -16.20 5.25 -18.72
C THR A 375 -14.73 5.49 -19.00
N ILE A 376 -14.30 6.73 -18.95
CA ILE A 376 -12.90 7.14 -19.06
C ILE A 376 -12.43 7.65 -17.70
N TYR A 377 -11.34 7.09 -17.19
CA TYR A 377 -10.63 7.57 -16.03
C TYR A 377 -9.46 8.46 -16.45
N VAL A 378 -9.42 9.70 -15.95
CA VAL A 378 -8.42 10.71 -16.30
C VAL A 378 -7.84 11.36 -15.05
N GLY A 379 -6.61 11.84 -15.11
CA GLY A 379 -5.92 12.45 -13.98
C GLY A 379 -5.29 11.42 -13.04
N GLY A 380 -5.03 11.81 -11.81
CA GLY A 380 -4.24 11.06 -10.85
C GLY A 380 -2.74 11.31 -11.03
N GLU A 381 -1.94 10.26 -11.13
CA GLU A 381 -0.52 10.36 -11.43
C GLU A 381 -0.29 10.75 -12.89
N ALA A 382 0.62 11.70 -13.10
CA ALA A 382 1.15 12.05 -14.42
C ALA A 382 2.62 11.65 -14.48
N PHE A 383 2.93 10.62 -15.24
CA PHE A 383 4.28 10.07 -15.33
C PHE A 383 5.13 10.84 -16.34
N ARG A 384 6.37 11.17 -15.98
CA ARG A 384 7.34 11.77 -16.90
C ARG A 384 7.57 10.87 -18.13
N PRO A 385 7.72 11.42 -19.34
CA PRO A 385 7.79 12.84 -19.67
C PRO A 385 6.43 13.55 -19.80
N LEU A 386 5.32 12.86 -19.54
CA LEU A 386 3.98 13.45 -19.59
C LEU A 386 3.85 14.53 -18.51
N ARG A 387 3.03 15.53 -18.82
CA ARG A 387 2.72 16.60 -17.86
C ARG A 387 1.40 16.32 -17.15
N PRO A 388 1.22 16.82 -15.92
CA PRO A 388 -0.07 16.76 -15.26
C PRO A 388 -1.19 17.35 -16.13
N TRP A 389 -2.37 16.76 -16.03
CA TRP A 389 -3.57 17.24 -16.70
C TRP A 389 -3.89 18.68 -16.29
N LYS A 390 -4.21 19.51 -17.27
CA LYS A 390 -4.70 20.88 -17.06
C LYS A 390 -6.22 20.91 -17.07
N LEU A 391 -6.81 21.93 -16.47
CA LEU A 391 -8.27 22.10 -16.47
C LEU A 391 -8.86 22.10 -17.89
N GLY A 392 -8.14 22.64 -18.87
CA GLY A 392 -8.53 22.61 -20.28
C GLY A 392 -8.60 21.20 -20.87
N ASP A 393 -7.69 20.29 -20.47
CA ASP A 393 -7.66 18.91 -20.96
C ASP A 393 -8.89 18.14 -20.46
N TYR A 394 -9.27 18.34 -19.18
CA TYR A 394 -10.51 17.76 -18.63
C TYR A 394 -11.74 18.29 -19.38
N ALA A 395 -11.82 19.60 -19.64
CA ALA A 395 -12.93 20.19 -20.36
C ALA A 395 -13.02 19.66 -21.80
N GLU A 396 -11.89 19.47 -22.47
CA GLU A 396 -11.82 18.91 -23.83
C GLU A 396 -12.33 17.46 -23.86
N VAL A 397 -11.88 16.61 -22.93
CA VAL A 397 -12.34 15.21 -22.85
C VAL A 397 -13.82 15.14 -22.52
N LEU A 398 -14.31 15.94 -21.57
CA LEU A 398 -15.73 16.01 -21.22
C LEU A 398 -16.60 16.41 -22.41
N ALA A 399 -16.18 17.43 -23.18
CA ALA A 399 -16.90 17.84 -24.39
C ALA A 399 -16.93 16.74 -25.44
N TYR A 400 -15.81 16.02 -25.63
CA TYR A 400 -15.70 14.92 -26.58
C TYR A 400 -16.52 13.67 -26.17
N ALA A 401 -16.55 13.38 -24.88
CA ALA A 401 -17.26 12.23 -24.31
C ALA A 401 -18.78 12.42 -24.25
N LYS A 402 -19.27 13.65 -24.41
CA LYS A 402 -20.69 13.97 -24.25
C LYS A 402 -21.59 13.07 -25.09
N GLY A 403 -22.48 12.34 -24.43
CA GLY A 403 -23.40 11.37 -25.03
C GLY A 403 -22.78 10.08 -25.54
N LYS A 404 -21.49 9.85 -25.28
CA LYS A 404 -20.76 8.65 -25.67
C LYS A 404 -20.24 7.86 -24.46
N ALA A 405 -19.60 8.53 -23.51
CA ALA A 405 -18.99 7.92 -22.34
C ALA A 405 -19.04 8.84 -21.13
N ARG A 406 -18.90 8.28 -19.92
CA ARG A 406 -18.72 9.04 -18.69
C ARG A 406 -17.24 9.39 -18.50
N VAL A 407 -16.98 10.53 -17.87
CA VAL A 407 -15.61 10.95 -17.51
C VAL A 407 -15.52 11.06 -16.00
N VAL A 408 -14.65 10.26 -15.40
CA VAL A 408 -14.39 10.22 -13.97
C VAL A 408 -12.95 10.69 -13.74
N VAL A 409 -12.76 11.61 -12.81
CA VAL A 409 -11.46 12.19 -12.51
C VAL A 409 -10.82 11.47 -11.32
N ASN A 410 -9.58 11.01 -11.48
CA ASN A 410 -8.85 10.30 -10.46
C ASN A 410 -8.04 11.26 -9.57
N THR A 411 -7.87 10.88 -8.30
CA THR A 411 -6.84 11.45 -7.43
C THR A 411 -5.57 10.59 -7.48
N PRO A 412 -4.40 11.14 -7.11
CA PRO A 412 -3.21 10.34 -6.87
C PRO A 412 -3.47 9.26 -5.81
N ARG A 413 -2.76 8.13 -5.89
CA ARG A 413 -2.90 7.01 -4.94
C ARG A 413 -2.59 7.41 -3.51
N THR A 414 -1.54 8.19 -3.35
CA THR A 414 -1.14 8.75 -2.06
C THR A 414 -1.33 10.25 -2.07
N THR A 415 -1.86 10.78 -0.98
CA THR A 415 -1.99 12.22 -0.75
C THR A 415 -1.28 12.55 0.56
N MET A 416 -0.06 13.05 0.44
CA MET A 416 0.70 13.52 1.61
C MET A 416 0.11 14.82 2.16
N ARG A 417 0.39 15.11 3.43
CA ARG A 417 -0.04 16.35 4.06
C ARG A 417 0.28 17.60 3.22
N ARG A 418 1.49 17.65 2.66
CA ARG A 418 1.97 18.76 1.82
C ARG A 418 1.19 18.97 0.52
N GLU A 419 0.46 17.97 0.06
CA GLU A 419 -0.31 17.96 -1.19
C GLU A 419 -1.80 18.28 -0.99
N CYS A 420 -2.29 18.28 0.26
CA CYS A 420 -3.71 18.51 0.55
C CYS A 420 -4.24 19.85 0.01
N GLY A 421 -3.44 20.92 0.12
CA GLY A 421 -3.85 22.24 -0.38
C GLY A 421 -4.01 22.29 -1.91
N GLU A 422 -3.16 21.57 -2.64
CA GLU A 422 -3.29 21.41 -4.10
C GLU A 422 -4.57 20.63 -4.44
N LEU A 423 -4.82 19.53 -3.73
CA LEU A 423 -6.01 18.71 -3.94
C LEU A 423 -7.32 19.47 -3.62
N GLU A 424 -7.33 20.30 -2.57
CA GLU A 424 -8.47 21.18 -2.25
C GLU A 424 -8.78 22.17 -3.38
N GLN A 425 -7.74 22.81 -3.92
CA GLN A 425 -7.89 23.73 -5.05
C GLN A 425 -8.39 22.99 -6.30
N PHE A 426 -7.86 21.81 -6.54
CA PHE A 426 -8.27 20.97 -7.64
C PHE A 426 -9.75 20.57 -7.54
N PHE A 427 -10.20 20.06 -6.38
CA PHE A 427 -11.62 19.73 -6.18
C PHE A 427 -12.54 20.96 -6.31
N THR A 428 -12.08 22.13 -5.87
CA THR A 428 -12.82 23.38 -6.06
C THR A 428 -12.99 23.71 -7.54
N ALA A 429 -11.94 23.52 -8.35
CA ALA A 429 -12.02 23.73 -9.79
C ALA A 429 -12.93 22.71 -10.50
N LEU A 430 -12.97 21.46 -10.02
CA LEU A 430 -13.84 20.41 -10.59
C LEU A 430 -15.34 20.72 -10.41
N ARG A 431 -15.74 21.54 -9.44
CA ARG A 431 -17.13 22.03 -9.31
C ARG A 431 -17.58 22.83 -10.52
N GLU A 432 -16.65 23.55 -11.17
CA GLU A 432 -16.93 24.33 -12.39
C GLU A 432 -16.96 23.43 -13.62
N ILE A 433 -16.05 22.47 -13.72
CA ILE A 433 -15.90 21.56 -14.87
C ILE A 433 -16.99 20.49 -14.88
N LYS A 434 -17.44 20.02 -13.70
CA LYS A 434 -18.50 19.04 -13.50
C LYS A 434 -18.28 17.73 -14.25
N PRO A 435 -17.22 16.96 -13.94
CA PRO A 435 -17.08 15.60 -14.45
C PRO A 435 -18.22 14.71 -13.92
N ASP A 436 -18.39 13.52 -14.50
CA ASP A 436 -19.44 12.58 -14.13
C ASP A 436 -19.17 11.87 -12.78
N GLY A 437 -17.97 12.02 -12.23
CA GLY A 437 -17.61 11.49 -10.92
C GLY A 437 -16.14 11.69 -10.58
N LEU A 438 -15.79 11.26 -9.36
CA LEU A 438 -14.42 11.23 -8.83
C LEU A 438 -14.05 9.80 -8.47
N MET A 439 -12.80 9.41 -8.73
CA MET A 439 -12.20 8.21 -8.17
C MET A 439 -11.13 8.63 -7.16
N VAL A 440 -11.37 8.31 -5.90
CA VAL A 440 -10.48 8.63 -4.79
C VAL A 440 -9.67 7.42 -4.39
N SER A 441 -8.46 7.66 -3.90
CA SER A 441 -7.47 6.60 -3.68
C SER A 441 -7.15 6.36 -2.19
N ASN A 442 -7.62 7.23 -1.30
CA ASN A 442 -7.42 7.10 0.15
C ASN A 442 -8.52 7.83 0.95
N LEU A 443 -8.59 7.59 2.26
CA LEU A 443 -9.61 8.21 3.14
C LEU A 443 -9.50 9.73 3.21
N GLY A 444 -8.30 10.28 3.06
CA GLY A 444 -8.11 11.74 3.07
C GLY A 444 -8.71 12.40 1.83
N SER A 445 -8.42 11.86 0.65
CA SER A 445 -9.02 12.34 -0.60
C SER A 445 -10.54 12.13 -0.63
N LEU A 446 -11.05 11.03 -0.04
CA LEU A 446 -12.49 10.80 0.13
C LEU A 446 -13.14 11.91 0.98
N LYS A 447 -12.56 12.19 2.15
CA LYS A 447 -13.13 13.23 3.05
C LYS A 447 -13.13 14.60 2.41
N LEU A 448 -12.03 14.98 1.75
CA LEU A 448 -11.92 16.24 1.00
C LEU A 448 -12.91 16.32 -0.16
N ALA A 449 -13.01 15.27 -0.98
CA ALA A 449 -13.94 15.23 -2.10
C ALA A 449 -15.38 15.48 -1.63
N LYS A 450 -15.82 14.82 -0.56
CA LYS A 450 -17.17 14.97 0.00
C LYS A 450 -17.42 16.32 0.69
N ALA A 451 -16.37 16.95 1.22
CA ALA A 451 -16.49 18.28 1.82
C ALA A 451 -16.61 19.40 0.77
N ILE A 452 -16.02 19.20 -0.41
CA ILE A 452 -15.87 20.25 -1.42
C ILE A 452 -16.82 20.05 -2.61
N THR A 453 -17.16 18.82 -2.97
CA THR A 453 -17.95 18.50 -4.16
C THR A 453 -19.19 17.67 -3.84
N ASP A 454 -20.21 17.75 -4.73
CA ASP A 454 -21.39 16.87 -4.71
C ASP A 454 -21.28 15.74 -5.77
N LEU A 455 -20.08 15.53 -6.33
CA LEU A 455 -19.87 14.53 -7.37
C LEU A 455 -19.98 13.11 -6.81
N PRO A 456 -20.48 12.13 -7.58
CA PRO A 456 -20.40 10.73 -7.23
C PRO A 456 -18.94 10.30 -7.03
N VAL A 457 -18.65 9.57 -5.95
CA VAL A 457 -17.29 9.16 -5.59
C VAL A 457 -17.16 7.64 -5.68
N GLN A 458 -16.04 7.17 -6.22
CA GLN A 458 -15.67 5.78 -6.35
C GLN A 458 -14.33 5.52 -5.65
N ALA A 459 -14.09 4.29 -5.17
CA ALA A 459 -12.83 3.91 -4.56
C ALA A 459 -11.90 3.23 -5.56
N ASP A 460 -10.64 3.69 -5.62
CA ASP A 460 -9.59 3.06 -6.42
C ASP A 460 -8.96 1.85 -5.68
N VAL A 461 -8.17 1.07 -6.40
CA VAL A 461 -7.48 -0.16 -5.95
C VAL A 461 -6.65 0.01 -4.67
N SER A 462 -6.13 1.20 -4.41
CA SER A 462 -5.33 1.52 -3.23
C SER A 462 -6.08 1.46 -1.88
N PHE A 463 -7.40 1.36 -1.89
CA PHE A 463 -8.18 1.01 -0.69
C PHE A 463 -8.00 -0.44 -0.26
N ASN A 464 -7.31 -1.26 -1.04
CA ASN A 464 -7.04 -2.67 -0.74
C ASN A 464 -8.31 -3.47 -0.40
N LEU A 465 -9.38 -3.29 -1.20
CA LEU A 465 -10.65 -3.99 -0.99
C LEU A 465 -10.45 -5.50 -1.11
N PHE A 466 -10.60 -6.21 0.01
CA PHE A 466 -10.30 -7.63 0.13
C PHE A 466 -11.46 -8.49 0.66
N ASN A 467 -12.55 -7.88 1.16
CA ASN A 467 -13.70 -8.56 1.73
C ASN A 467 -14.99 -7.73 1.64
N GLN A 468 -16.13 -8.40 1.91
CA GLN A 468 -17.46 -7.78 1.86
C GLN A 468 -17.70 -6.73 2.95
N LEU A 469 -17.08 -6.83 4.12
CA LEU A 469 -17.23 -5.84 5.18
C LEU A 469 -16.46 -4.55 4.86
N ALA A 470 -15.29 -4.66 4.22
CA ALA A 470 -14.61 -3.49 3.68
C ALA A 470 -15.44 -2.83 2.56
N ALA A 471 -16.11 -3.61 1.71
CA ALA A 471 -17.05 -3.07 0.72
C ALA A 471 -18.23 -2.34 1.39
N LYS A 472 -18.79 -2.92 2.46
CA LYS A 472 -19.84 -2.28 3.27
C LYS A 472 -19.36 -0.96 3.87
N PHE A 473 -18.18 -0.94 4.49
CA PHE A 473 -17.55 0.28 5.01
C PHE A 473 -17.47 1.38 3.93
N LEU A 474 -16.99 1.05 2.74
CA LEU A 474 -16.89 2.01 1.64
C LEU A 474 -18.28 2.52 1.20
N GLN A 475 -19.27 1.64 1.12
CA GLN A 475 -20.66 2.00 0.78
C GLN A 475 -21.29 2.93 1.83
N GLU A 476 -21.12 2.65 3.10
CA GLU A 476 -21.64 3.48 4.21
C GLU A 476 -20.94 4.85 4.26
N ASN A 477 -19.69 4.92 3.78
CA ASN A 477 -18.99 6.17 3.54
C ASN A 477 -19.40 6.86 2.22
N GLY A 478 -20.45 6.36 1.55
CA GLY A 478 -21.10 6.95 0.40
C GLY A 478 -20.31 6.86 -0.89
N LEU A 479 -19.50 5.82 -1.04
CA LEU A 479 -18.89 5.47 -2.31
C LEU A 479 -19.89 4.69 -3.15
N SER A 480 -19.93 4.95 -4.45
CA SER A 480 -20.90 4.36 -5.39
C SER A 480 -20.38 3.10 -6.08
N MET A 481 -19.07 2.87 -6.06
CA MET A 481 -18.37 1.70 -6.61
C MET A 481 -16.99 1.58 -5.98
N ALA A 482 -16.41 0.39 -5.98
CA ALA A 482 -15.03 0.19 -5.55
C ALA A 482 -14.28 -0.78 -6.48
N THR A 483 -12.99 -0.48 -6.71
CA THR A 483 -12.07 -1.36 -7.43
C THR A 483 -11.46 -2.36 -6.46
N THR A 484 -11.46 -3.63 -6.84
CA THR A 484 -10.94 -4.73 -6.01
C THR A 484 -9.41 -4.76 -6.00
N SER A 485 -8.81 -5.34 -4.95
CA SER A 485 -7.36 -5.49 -4.84
C SER A 485 -6.78 -6.40 -5.92
N TYR A 486 -5.60 -6.06 -6.44
CA TYR A 486 -4.81 -6.91 -7.34
C TYR A 486 -4.31 -8.22 -6.70
N GLU A 487 -4.31 -8.31 -5.37
CA GLU A 487 -3.77 -9.47 -4.65
C GLU A 487 -4.81 -10.59 -4.43
N LEU A 488 -6.06 -10.39 -4.84
CA LEU A 488 -7.11 -11.41 -4.74
C LEU A 488 -6.83 -12.60 -5.67
N SER A 489 -7.03 -13.82 -5.15
CA SER A 489 -7.25 -14.98 -6.02
C SER A 489 -8.62 -14.88 -6.69
N PHE A 490 -8.87 -15.68 -7.73
CA PHE A 490 -10.18 -15.68 -8.38
C PHE A 490 -11.30 -16.13 -7.42
N GLU A 491 -11.02 -17.11 -6.56
CA GLU A 491 -11.95 -17.58 -5.53
C GLU A 491 -12.34 -16.46 -4.57
N GLN A 492 -11.37 -15.70 -4.05
CA GLN A 492 -11.62 -14.56 -3.18
C GLN A 492 -12.40 -13.45 -3.88
N LEU A 493 -12.05 -13.14 -5.13
CA LEU A 493 -12.80 -12.16 -5.93
C LEU A 493 -14.26 -12.59 -6.12
N ARG A 494 -14.49 -13.86 -6.46
CA ARG A 494 -15.83 -14.42 -6.62
C ARG A 494 -16.67 -14.24 -5.36
N GLU A 495 -16.12 -14.62 -4.21
CA GLU A 495 -16.82 -14.49 -2.92
C GLU A 495 -17.23 -13.05 -2.62
N ILE A 496 -16.35 -12.09 -2.89
CA ILE A 496 -16.66 -10.68 -2.66
C ILE A 496 -17.73 -10.19 -3.65
N VAL A 497 -17.58 -10.50 -4.93
CA VAL A 497 -18.52 -10.05 -5.96
C VAL A 497 -19.92 -10.60 -5.70
N GLU A 498 -20.03 -11.88 -5.30
CA GLU A 498 -21.31 -12.53 -5.00
C GLU A 498 -21.98 -11.98 -3.73
N SER A 499 -21.19 -11.55 -2.73
CA SER A 499 -21.70 -11.12 -1.42
C SER A 499 -21.85 -9.62 -1.21
N ALA A 500 -21.02 -8.80 -1.86
CA ALA A 500 -21.03 -7.35 -1.66
C ALA A 500 -22.27 -6.68 -2.30
N ALA A 501 -22.90 -5.76 -1.57
CA ALA A 501 -23.96 -4.91 -2.09
C ALA A 501 -23.42 -3.76 -2.94
N LEU A 502 -22.23 -3.22 -2.59
CA LEU A 502 -21.53 -2.20 -3.36
C LEU A 502 -21.18 -2.73 -4.75
N PRO A 503 -21.47 -2.00 -5.84
CA PRO A 503 -20.97 -2.35 -7.17
C PRO A 503 -19.44 -2.43 -7.20
N LEU A 504 -18.91 -3.48 -7.83
CA LEU A 504 -17.46 -3.73 -7.87
C LEU A 504 -16.91 -3.65 -9.28
N GLU A 505 -15.72 -3.08 -9.37
CA GLU A 505 -14.87 -3.04 -10.55
C GLU A 505 -13.63 -3.90 -10.33
N THR A 506 -13.13 -4.54 -11.39
CA THR A 506 -11.85 -5.25 -11.37
C THR A 506 -11.03 -4.86 -12.59
N VAL A 507 -9.73 -4.69 -12.40
CA VAL A 507 -8.81 -4.49 -13.51
C VAL A 507 -8.64 -5.81 -14.26
N VAL A 508 -8.95 -5.79 -15.55
CA VAL A 508 -8.92 -6.99 -16.41
C VAL A 508 -7.82 -6.94 -17.47
N HIS A 509 -7.25 -5.77 -17.72
CA HIS A 509 -6.14 -5.61 -18.66
C HIS A 509 -5.29 -4.39 -18.34
N GLY A 510 -4.00 -4.48 -18.66
CA GLY A 510 -3.05 -3.37 -18.68
C GLY A 510 -1.95 -3.47 -17.65
N SER A 511 -1.17 -2.40 -17.58
CA SER A 511 -0.04 -2.28 -16.68
C SER A 511 -0.49 -1.91 -15.27
N TYR A 512 0.16 -2.52 -14.27
CA TYR A 512 -0.15 -2.24 -12.87
C TYR A 512 1.12 -2.18 -12.04
N GLU A 513 1.10 -1.29 -11.07
CA GLU A 513 2.26 -1.05 -10.22
C GLU A 513 2.42 -2.15 -9.17
N SER A 514 3.65 -2.57 -8.98
CA SER A 514 4.05 -3.52 -7.93
C SER A 514 4.28 -2.84 -6.59
N MET A 515 4.78 -1.59 -6.61
CA MET A 515 5.02 -0.75 -5.44
C MET A 515 5.18 0.73 -5.82
N ILE A 516 4.93 1.61 -4.85
CA ILE A 516 5.21 3.04 -4.94
C ILE A 516 6.28 3.37 -3.92
N CYS A 517 7.31 4.14 -4.34
CA CYS A 517 8.44 4.48 -3.50
C CYS A 517 8.71 5.99 -3.55
N ASP A 518 8.79 6.62 -2.39
CA ASP A 518 9.12 8.05 -2.29
C ASP A 518 10.66 8.27 -2.27
N HIS A 519 11.32 7.72 -3.31
CA HIS A 519 12.76 7.82 -3.56
C HIS A 519 12.97 8.30 -4.98
N ASP A 520 14.07 8.97 -5.23
CA ASP A 520 14.54 9.29 -6.58
C ASP A 520 15.56 8.25 -7.03
N PHE A 521 15.13 7.18 -7.70
CA PHE A 521 16.01 6.12 -8.18
C PHE A 521 17.04 6.60 -9.20
N PRO A 522 16.70 7.44 -10.21
CA PRO A 522 17.69 8.03 -11.09
C PRO A 522 18.77 8.81 -10.34
N ALA A 523 18.39 9.70 -9.45
CA ALA A 523 19.34 10.50 -8.66
C ALA A 523 20.25 9.64 -7.77
N MET A 524 19.74 8.52 -7.26
CA MET A 524 20.53 7.60 -6.43
C MET A 524 21.47 6.70 -7.24
N SER A 525 21.09 6.37 -8.47
CA SER A 525 21.79 5.38 -9.30
C SER A 525 22.79 6.01 -10.27
N LEU A 526 22.53 7.22 -10.76
CA LEU A 526 23.39 7.90 -11.74
C LEU A 526 24.40 8.82 -11.06
N PRO A 527 25.70 8.78 -11.47
CA PRO A 527 26.76 9.57 -10.82
C PRO A 527 26.61 11.09 -10.97
N GLU A 528 26.04 11.54 -12.08
CA GLU A 528 26.00 12.95 -12.51
C GLU A 528 24.60 13.57 -12.41
N PHE A 529 23.69 12.94 -11.66
CA PHE A 529 22.31 13.39 -11.60
C PHE A 529 22.13 14.55 -10.62
N ASN A 530 22.44 15.77 -11.05
CA ASN A 530 22.16 17.00 -10.29
C ASN A 530 21.15 17.94 -10.98
N GLU A 531 20.55 17.54 -12.10
CA GLU A 531 19.68 18.40 -12.88
C GLU A 531 18.32 17.77 -13.11
N LEU A 532 17.40 17.99 -12.18
CA LEU A 532 15.97 17.65 -12.30
C LEU A 532 15.30 18.30 -13.54
N ASP A 533 15.98 19.26 -14.19
CA ASP A 533 15.49 19.99 -15.35
C ASP A 533 16.13 19.56 -16.69
N ASN A 534 16.99 18.54 -16.69
CA ASN A 534 17.63 18.08 -17.93
C ASN A 534 16.63 17.25 -18.76
N PRO A 535 16.22 17.71 -19.97
CA PRO A 535 15.30 16.98 -20.83
C PRO A 535 15.76 15.56 -21.19
N GLU A 536 17.05 15.32 -21.37
CA GLU A 536 17.59 13.99 -21.68
C GLU A 536 17.33 12.98 -20.54
N VAL A 537 17.26 13.47 -19.32
CA VAL A 537 16.96 12.69 -18.14
C VAL A 537 15.44 12.55 -17.94
N LEU A 538 14.70 13.64 -18.12
CA LEU A 538 13.25 13.65 -17.94
C LEU A 538 12.50 12.79 -18.98
N ASP A 539 13.03 12.73 -20.20
CA ASP A 539 12.43 11.98 -21.31
C ASP A 539 12.89 10.51 -21.37
N ARG A 540 13.83 10.12 -20.54
CA ARG A 540 14.34 8.74 -20.48
C ARG A 540 13.40 7.83 -19.73
N HIS A 541 13.18 6.64 -20.27
CA HIS A 541 12.42 5.58 -19.61
C HIS A 541 13.37 4.65 -18.88
N TYR A 542 13.16 4.47 -17.60
CA TYR A 542 14.00 3.65 -16.71
C TYR A 542 13.35 2.32 -16.36
N ALA A 543 14.19 1.31 -16.11
CA ALA A 543 13.75 0.05 -15.54
C ALA A 543 14.80 -0.55 -14.59
N LEU A 544 14.34 -1.42 -13.70
CA LEU A 544 15.19 -2.32 -12.92
C LEU A 544 15.19 -3.69 -13.61
N LEU A 545 16.36 -4.19 -13.97
CA LEU A 545 16.56 -5.53 -14.49
C LEU A 545 16.97 -6.43 -13.33
N ASP A 546 16.17 -7.44 -13.04
CA ASP A 546 16.47 -8.41 -11.99
C ASP A 546 17.38 -9.56 -12.48
N THR A 547 17.82 -10.42 -11.55
CA THR A 547 18.71 -11.55 -11.87
C THR A 547 18.02 -12.70 -12.61
N ALA A 548 16.70 -12.70 -12.75
CA ALA A 548 15.94 -13.61 -13.59
C ALA A 548 15.78 -13.10 -15.03
N GLY A 549 16.23 -11.86 -15.30
CA GLY A 549 16.15 -11.19 -16.60
C GLY A 549 14.81 -10.50 -16.86
N GLU A 550 13.99 -10.27 -15.83
CA GLU A 550 12.75 -9.51 -15.95
C GLU A 550 13.01 -8.01 -15.81
N LYS A 551 12.34 -7.20 -16.63
CA LYS A 551 12.45 -5.74 -16.65
C LYS A 551 11.26 -5.12 -15.95
N HIS A 552 11.51 -4.49 -14.80
CA HIS A 552 10.51 -3.78 -14.02
C HIS A 552 10.57 -2.29 -14.36
N ALA A 553 9.64 -1.82 -15.18
CA ALA A 553 9.60 -0.42 -15.60
C ALA A 553 9.43 0.52 -14.40
N ILE A 554 10.14 1.66 -14.42
CA ILE A 554 9.99 2.73 -13.45
C ILE A 554 9.30 3.89 -14.14
N ARG A 555 8.24 4.42 -13.51
CA ARG A 555 7.59 5.68 -13.91
C ARG A 555 7.69 6.66 -12.74
N ILE A 556 8.05 7.89 -13.05
CA ILE A 556 8.21 8.95 -12.05
C ILE A 556 7.04 9.89 -12.17
N ASP A 557 6.28 10.05 -11.08
CA ASP A 557 5.10 10.92 -11.07
C ASP A 557 5.46 12.42 -10.90
N GLN A 558 4.46 13.28 -10.91
CA GLN A 558 4.60 14.73 -10.77
C GLN A 558 5.19 15.16 -9.40
N TYR A 559 5.18 14.29 -8.40
CA TYR A 559 5.73 14.53 -7.06
C TYR A 559 7.13 13.93 -6.88
N GLY A 560 7.66 13.28 -7.92
CA GLY A 560 8.98 12.61 -7.88
C GLY A 560 8.97 11.22 -7.27
N ARG A 561 7.79 10.63 -7.02
CA ARG A 561 7.67 9.24 -6.57
C ARG A 561 7.90 8.28 -7.72
N ASN A 562 8.53 7.17 -7.40
CA ASN A 562 8.77 6.10 -8.37
C ASN A 562 7.69 5.03 -8.23
N HIS A 563 7.03 4.74 -9.34
CA HIS A 563 6.09 3.65 -9.50
C HIS A 563 6.81 2.52 -10.23
N LEU A 564 7.02 1.40 -9.54
CA LEU A 564 7.64 0.21 -10.12
C LEU A 564 6.55 -0.70 -10.68
N TYR A 565 6.67 -1.06 -11.96
CA TYR A 565 5.70 -1.91 -12.65
C TYR A 565 6.14 -3.37 -12.69
N PHE A 566 5.19 -4.28 -12.83
CA PHE A 566 5.49 -5.67 -13.17
C PHE A 566 6.06 -5.78 -14.59
N ALA A 567 6.83 -6.85 -14.82
CA ALA A 567 7.40 -7.12 -16.14
C ALA A 567 6.34 -7.55 -17.18
N LYS A 568 5.17 -8.00 -16.72
CA LYS A 568 4.03 -8.38 -17.56
C LYS A 568 2.80 -7.53 -17.24
N ASP A 569 2.05 -7.19 -18.28
CA ASP A 569 0.74 -6.59 -18.11
C ASP A 569 -0.30 -7.67 -17.77
N LEU A 570 -1.28 -7.31 -16.94
CA LEU A 570 -2.44 -8.17 -16.70
C LEU A 570 -3.25 -8.32 -17.98
N CYS A 571 -3.73 -9.53 -18.28
CA CYS A 571 -4.65 -9.78 -19.38
C CYS A 571 -5.61 -10.92 -19.05
N LEU A 572 -6.86 -10.58 -18.80
CA LEU A 572 -7.94 -11.51 -18.50
C LEU A 572 -8.92 -11.66 -19.69
N TYR A 573 -8.61 -11.10 -20.84
CA TYR A 573 -9.44 -11.19 -22.04
C TYR A 573 -9.88 -12.62 -22.39
N PRO A 574 -9.01 -13.66 -22.29
CA PRO A 574 -9.43 -15.04 -22.57
C PRO A 574 -10.41 -15.64 -21.55
N TYR A 575 -10.73 -14.92 -20.47
CA TYR A 575 -11.50 -15.43 -19.32
C TYR A 575 -12.65 -14.51 -18.89
N LEU A 576 -13.01 -13.50 -19.69
CA LEU A 576 -14.00 -12.48 -19.31
C LEU A 576 -15.36 -13.06 -18.89
N ALA A 577 -15.77 -14.19 -19.46
CA ALA A 577 -17.00 -14.88 -19.08
C ALA A 577 -17.01 -15.31 -17.60
N LYS A 578 -15.84 -15.66 -17.03
CA LYS A 578 -15.72 -16.06 -15.61
C LYS A 578 -16.00 -14.92 -14.64
N PHE A 579 -15.77 -13.68 -15.07
CA PHE A 579 -15.90 -12.48 -14.26
C PHE A 579 -17.31 -11.87 -14.30
N ASN A 580 -18.32 -12.64 -14.62
CA ASN A 580 -19.71 -12.20 -14.63
C ASN A 580 -20.13 -11.66 -13.25
N GLY A 581 -20.95 -10.58 -13.24
CA GLY A 581 -21.38 -9.94 -11.99
C GLY A 581 -20.59 -8.72 -11.54
N LEU A 582 -19.47 -8.42 -12.20
CA LEU A 582 -18.80 -7.14 -12.05
C LEU A 582 -19.64 -6.00 -12.63
N ALA A 583 -19.61 -4.85 -11.97
CA ALA A 583 -20.22 -3.61 -12.48
C ALA A 583 -19.37 -2.98 -13.58
N SER A 584 -18.05 -3.11 -13.48
CA SER A 584 -17.11 -2.55 -14.45
C SER A 584 -15.88 -3.45 -14.65
N TYR A 585 -15.43 -3.50 -15.90
CA TYR A 585 -14.20 -4.16 -16.35
C TYR A 585 -13.20 -3.07 -16.72
N ARG A 586 -12.11 -2.97 -15.97
CA ARG A 586 -11.18 -1.85 -16.11
C ARG A 586 -9.94 -2.20 -16.91
N ILE A 587 -9.57 -1.32 -17.83
CA ILE A 587 -8.30 -1.34 -18.55
C ILE A 587 -7.39 -0.24 -18.01
N GLU A 588 -6.18 -0.60 -17.58
CA GLU A 588 -5.11 0.32 -17.21
C GLU A 588 -4.23 0.62 -18.43
N ALA A 589 -4.55 1.68 -19.15
CA ALA A 589 -3.88 2.06 -20.39
C ALA A 589 -2.98 3.32 -20.23
N GLN A 590 -2.58 3.65 -18.99
CA GLN A 590 -1.79 4.84 -18.71
C GLN A 590 -0.42 4.82 -19.40
N ASP A 591 0.15 3.64 -19.61
CA ASP A 591 1.46 3.42 -20.25
C ASP A 591 1.34 2.99 -21.73
N TYR A 592 0.13 3.10 -22.31
CA TYR A 592 -0.15 2.71 -23.68
C TYR A 592 -0.22 3.91 -24.63
N SER A 593 0.24 3.69 -25.88
CA SER A 593 -0.01 4.68 -26.94
C SER A 593 -1.51 4.78 -27.26
N PRO A 594 -1.99 5.92 -27.80
CA PRO A 594 -3.39 6.06 -28.19
C PRO A 594 -3.87 4.96 -29.15
N LYS A 595 -3.01 4.50 -30.07
CA LYS A 595 -3.32 3.42 -30.99
C LYS A 595 -3.54 2.09 -30.26
N LEU A 596 -2.66 1.74 -29.31
CA LEU A 596 -2.80 0.51 -28.53
C LEU A 596 -4.01 0.60 -27.61
N THR A 597 -4.22 1.74 -26.93
CA THR A 597 -5.41 2.00 -26.10
C THR A 597 -6.70 1.72 -26.88
N GLY A 598 -6.83 2.29 -28.08
CA GLY A 598 -8.01 2.06 -28.92
C GLY A 598 -8.19 0.59 -29.30
N ARG A 599 -7.11 -0.12 -29.65
CA ARG A 599 -7.17 -1.54 -30.03
C ARG A 599 -7.56 -2.45 -28.87
N VAL A 600 -6.97 -2.26 -27.69
CA VAL A 600 -7.34 -3.03 -26.48
C VAL A 600 -8.78 -2.76 -26.07
N THR A 601 -9.20 -1.49 -26.11
CA THR A 601 -10.58 -1.10 -25.79
C THR A 601 -11.57 -1.77 -26.72
N LYS A 602 -11.33 -1.73 -28.05
CA LYS A 602 -12.19 -2.37 -29.06
C LYS A 602 -12.30 -3.88 -28.82
N LEU A 603 -11.17 -4.54 -28.66
CA LEU A 603 -11.10 -5.98 -28.43
C LEU A 603 -11.94 -6.38 -27.18
N SER A 604 -11.77 -5.65 -26.07
CA SER A 604 -12.52 -5.90 -24.84
C SER A 604 -14.01 -5.60 -24.99
N ARG A 605 -14.38 -4.52 -25.68
CA ARG A 605 -15.79 -4.15 -25.90
C ARG A 605 -16.52 -5.21 -26.73
N GLU A 606 -15.94 -5.62 -27.84
CA GLU A 606 -16.52 -6.64 -28.73
C GLU A 606 -16.73 -7.97 -27.99
N ALA A 607 -15.79 -8.38 -27.14
CA ALA A 607 -15.95 -9.58 -26.30
C ALA A 607 -17.07 -9.43 -25.27
N LEU A 608 -17.12 -8.29 -24.56
CA LEU A 608 -18.18 -8.05 -23.55
C LEU A 608 -19.57 -7.98 -24.19
N ASP A 609 -19.69 -7.42 -25.39
CA ASP A 609 -20.95 -7.38 -26.14
C ASP A 609 -21.38 -8.76 -26.61
N ALA A 610 -20.43 -9.58 -27.08
CA ALA A 610 -20.69 -10.96 -27.47
C ALA A 610 -21.17 -11.80 -26.28
N LEU A 611 -20.52 -11.66 -25.11
CA LEU A 611 -20.94 -12.31 -23.87
C LEU A 611 -22.31 -11.80 -23.38
N ALA A 612 -22.60 -10.52 -23.54
CA ALA A 612 -23.91 -9.95 -23.20
C ALA A 612 -25.02 -10.47 -24.13
N ALA A 613 -24.68 -10.78 -25.38
CA ALA A 613 -25.58 -11.43 -26.35
C ALA A 613 -25.73 -12.95 -26.10
N GLY A 614 -25.14 -13.51 -25.05
CA GLY A 614 -25.26 -14.92 -24.67
C GLY A 614 -24.29 -15.86 -25.39
N LYS A 615 -23.25 -15.33 -26.07
CA LYS A 615 -22.19 -16.16 -26.66
C LYS A 615 -21.29 -16.76 -25.57
N SER A 616 -20.69 -17.91 -25.86
CA SER A 616 -19.65 -18.50 -25.00
C SER A 616 -18.36 -17.69 -25.03
N GLN A 617 -17.44 -17.96 -24.10
CA GLN A 617 -16.10 -17.35 -24.10
C GLN A 617 -15.35 -17.64 -25.42
N GLU A 618 -15.46 -18.86 -25.94
CA GLU A 618 -14.83 -19.24 -27.20
C GLU A 618 -15.36 -18.45 -28.41
N GLU A 619 -16.68 -18.20 -28.45
CA GLU A 619 -17.31 -17.42 -29.54
C GLU A 619 -17.04 -15.91 -29.39
N ALA A 620 -16.77 -15.44 -28.17
CA ALA A 620 -16.43 -14.06 -27.87
C ALA A 620 -14.93 -13.75 -28.03
N PHE A 621 -14.08 -14.78 -28.14
CA PHE A 621 -12.63 -14.64 -28.21
C PHE A 621 -12.16 -14.53 -29.66
N ASP A 622 -11.69 -13.36 -30.06
CA ASP A 622 -11.06 -13.13 -31.37
C ASP A 622 -9.55 -13.41 -31.30
N HIS A 623 -9.14 -14.60 -31.74
CA HIS A 623 -7.74 -15.03 -31.70
C HIS A 623 -6.82 -14.14 -32.53
N GLU A 624 -7.23 -13.75 -33.74
CA GLU A 624 -6.39 -12.95 -34.63
C GLU A 624 -6.19 -11.53 -34.09
N ALA A 625 -7.27 -10.88 -33.67
CA ALA A 625 -7.18 -9.56 -33.06
C ALA A 625 -6.37 -9.58 -31.75
N PHE A 626 -6.51 -10.63 -30.93
CA PHE A 626 -5.74 -10.82 -29.71
C PHE A 626 -4.23 -10.89 -29.98
N GLU A 627 -3.79 -11.71 -30.94
CA GLU A 627 -2.38 -11.82 -31.32
C GLU A 627 -1.82 -10.51 -31.87
N GLN A 628 -2.59 -9.82 -32.72
CA GLN A 628 -2.19 -8.51 -33.25
C GLN A 628 -2.00 -7.47 -32.16
N VAL A 629 -2.91 -7.41 -31.17
CA VAL A 629 -2.81 -6.48 -30.06
C VAL A 629 -1.65 -6.84 -29.13
N GLN A 630 -1.43 -8.14 -28.88
CA GLN A 630 -0.32 -8.61 -28.05
C GLN A 630 1.05 -8.23 -28.65
N GLN A 631 1.20 -8.32 -29.99
CA GLN A 631 2.43 -7.89 -30.67
C GLN A 631 2.69 -6.39 -30.58
N MET A 632 1.66 -5.58 -30.36
CA MET A 632 1.80 -4.13 -30.18
C MET A 632 2.11 -3.74 -28.73
N SER A 633 1.89 -4.65 -27.77
CA SER A 633 2.09 -4.36 -26.34
C SER A 633 3.58 -4.18 -26.02
N PRO A 634 3.95 -3.17 -25.20
CA PRO A 634 5.32 -2.97 -24.78
C PRO A 634 5.83 -4.08 -23.85
N ARG A 635 4.92 -4.84 -23.22
CA ARG A 635 5.23 -5.93 -22.29
C ARG A 635 4.46 -7.19 -22.67
N ALA A 636 5.01 -8.34 -22.28
CA ALA A 636 4.29 -9.60 -22.34
C ALA A 636 3.09 -9.60 -21.38
N TRP A 637 2.16 -10.55 -21.55
CA TRP A 637 0.93 -10.63 -20.79
C TRP A 637 0.91 -11.82 -19.83
N GLY A 638 0.20 -11.68 -18.71
CA GLY A 638 -0.03 -12.72 -17.73
C GLY A 638 -1.35 -12.52 -16.99
N ILE A 639 -1.69 -13.46 -16.14
CA ILE A 639 -2.95 -13.44 -15.37
C ILE A 639 -2.78 -13.04 -13.91
N GLY A 640 -1.62 -12.54 -13.51
CA GLY A 640 -1.35 -12.06 -12.15
C GLY A 640 -1.62 -13.12 -11.09
N THR A 641 -2.34 -12.74 -10.04
CA THR A 641 -2.68 -13.60 -8.90
C THR A 641 -3.73 -14.67 -9.20
N TYR A 642 -4.45 -14.58 -10.30
CA TYR A 642 -5.49 -15.55 -10.67
C TYR A 642 -4.95 -16.95 -11.00
N ARG A 643 -3.63 -17.13 -11.07
CA ARG A 643 -2.96 -18.43 -11.15
C ARG A 643 -2.82 -19.15 -9.81
N PHE A 644 -3.08 -18.47 -8.69
CA PHE A 644 -2.95 -19.04 -7.35
C PHE A 644 -4.31 -19.43 -6.79
N ARG A 645 -4.35 -20.55 -6.06
CA ARG A 645 -5.47 -20.87 -5.20
C ARG A 645 -5.33 -20.13 -3.87
N GLN A 646 -6.46 -19.83 -3.26
CA GLN A 646 -6.45 -19.43 -1.85
C GLN A 646 -5.81 -20.56 -1.05
N SER A 647 -4.77 -20.26 -0.27
CA SER A 647 -4.17 -21.24 0.62
C SER A 647 -5.17 -21.56 1.74
N ARG A 648 -5.73 -22.77 1.75
CA ARG A 648 -6.60 -23.25 2.84
C ARG A 648 -5.92 -23.35 4.21
N ASN A 649 -4.58 -23.12 4.26
CA ASN A 649 -3.79 -23.12 5.47
C ASN A 649 -3.58 -21.72 6.05
N SER A 650 -4.49 -20.79 5.79
CA SER A 650 -4.41 -19.40 6.26
C SER A 650 -5.12 -19.15 7.58
N ILE A 651 -5.57 -20.19 8.27
CA ILE A 651 -6.10 -20.08 9.64
C ILE A 651 -5.19 -20.78 10.64
#